data_12bf6885b140ddaf369327edc42bdca9
#
_entry.id   12bf6885b140ddaf369327edc42bdca9
#
_cell.length_a   1.000
_cell.length_b   1.000
_cell.length_c   1.000
_cell.angle_alpha   90.00
_cell.angle_beta   90.00
_cell.angle_gamma   90.00
#
_symmetry.space_group_name_H-M   'P 1'
#
loop_
_entity.id
_entity.type
_entity.pdbx_description
1 polymer ?
#
loop_
_entity_poly.entity_id
_entity_poly.type
_entity_poly.pdbx_seq_one_letter_code
_entity_poly.pdbx_strand_id
1 'polypeptide(L)'
;MTIQSLLRGGAVFSIAMSLTALPHAEAAPSDTRTQPWRDASQRPETRVEQLFKAMTFDQKVALVSGVDPADYAPLAPLGIPALTRVDASAGLRGDKGVTAFPVPLALGASFDVGLASQYGQAIAEEARGKGWNVILGPTVDVARDGRSGRLTESFGEEQLVNAEMGAAVAAAMQRQGVIAMAKHYTVYHTERDRLTMDVEVSGRALHEVYNLPFYYMVEKANIASLMGSYPKVNGKFMLENAELLSLIKDRTAFKGYMATDFLGGADGVAQFNAGIDSWSLQPFLRKPEAFRDGRISAARLDSATRRMLWALFSTGTFDKPVTTTPSAVVTTPEHQALALRVAEAGTVLLKNENKVLPLKPEGQIAVIGPAGRDALTGVMWSTFVDPGQFLTPVEAIAAAAGAGAKVVHAQGSIGDFVLPSFGIQESPFAPRIALATPDGKPGWQVQYFGSEDWSGAVLRDDAVKEIDITGRAWTGMPEKWSAKWSADYTPDEDGLVRLAASLSGTVKVRVDGKVVIDGMRSTASTFPGSGNYTYPLQGTVQLARGKKTRIEVDYSTRGSLMGTRIQLGWQAKSLIPEAVALARASDVALVFVNQVTGEEMDRDNYHLPADQEALIDAVAAVNRNTVVVLNTGGAVVMPWLSKVKGVVQMWYPGSATGTGIANVLFGQADPGGRLPVSFLADASQGPKPYLGGGRISYDEGVMVGYKYLQKHGQKPLFPFGYGLSYSTYGLDNLTVKALGPSDGAALVSVRVKNTGSRPGSTVVQVYSGELPAPVDTPKAKLVGFAKVYLASGAEQTVTIPVERRLLSYWDEKTEQWITPKGKVPLGVGFSSENIELHGELAVSSKDN
;
A
#
# COMPACT_ATOMS: atom_id res chain seq x y z
N MET A 1 -23.91 -7.17 21.48
CA MET A 1 -22.61 -6.81 22.07
C MET A 1 -21.67 -6.57 20.90
N THR A 2 -21.33 -5.34 20.66
CA THR A 2 -20.50 -4.91 19.52
C THR A 2 -19.05 -5.34 19.72
N ILE A 3 -18.34 -5.61 18.64
CA ILE A 3 -16.89 -5.98 18.61
C ILE A 3 -15.99 -4.98 19.38
N GLN A 4 -16.45 -3.76 19.62
CA GLN A 4 -15.77 -2.78 20.48
C GLN A 4 -15.56 -3.22 21.95
N SER A 5 -16.29 -4.21 22.45
CA SER A 5 -16.10 -4.71 23.81
C SER A 5 -14.99 -5.76 23.95
N LEU A 6 -14.54 -6.36 22.85
CA LEU A 6 -13.45 -7.34 22.85
C LEU A 6 -12.05 -6.70 22.73
N LEU A 7 -11.98 -5.41 22.38
CA LEU A 7 -10.71 -4.66 22.24
C LEU A 7 -10.13 -4.14 23.58
N ARG A 8 -10.77 -4.40 24.72
CA ARG A 8 -10.33 -3.86 26.03
C ARG A 8 -9.52 -4.81 26.90
N GLY A 9 -9.16 -5.99 26.43
CA GLY A 9 -8.53 -7.03 27.26
C GLY A 9 -7.09 -7.41 26.95
N GLY A 10 -6.36 -6.72 26.08
CA GLY A 10 -4.96 -7.01 25.74
C GLY A 10 -3.99 -6.22 26.62
N ALA A 11 -3.35 -6.88 27.60
CA ALA A 11 -2.27 -6.28 28.39
C ALA A 11 -1.07 -5.95 27.50
N VAL A 12 -0.88 -4.67 27.24
CA VAL A 12 0.33 -4.12 26.64
C VAL A 12 1.43 -4.18 27.71
N PHE A 13 2.41 -5.05 27.52
CA PHE A 13 3.69 -4.92 28.22
C PHE A 13 4.45 -3.72 27.65
N SER A 14 4.11 -2.54 28.15
CA SER A 14 4.94 -1.35 28.00
C SER A 14 6.06 -1.46 29.03
N ILE A 15 7.29 -1.68 28.59
CA ILE A 15 8.46 -1.40 29.38
C ILE A 15 8.53 0.13 29.50
N ALA A 16 7.98 0.67 30.57
CA ALA A 16 8.16 2.06 30.94
C ALA A 16 9.59 2.23 31.47
N MET A 17 10.51 2.65 30.62
CA MET A 17 11.73 3.29 31.12
C MET A 17 11.36 4.69 31.62
N SER A 18 11.47 4.87 32.92
CA SER A 18 11.32 6.18 33.56
C SER A 18 12.45 7.09 33.06
N LEU A 19 12.17 7.93 32.09
CA LEU A 19 13.01 9.08 31.78
C LEU A 19 12.75 10.16 32.86
N THR A 20 13.70 10.36 33.77
CA THR A 20 13.77 11.55 34.59
C THR A 20 13.96 12.76 33.66
N ALA A 21 12.96 13.62 33.61
CA ALA A 21 13.02 14.88 32.86
C ALA A 21 14.11 15.77 33.48
N LEU A 22 15.17 16.00 32.75
CA LEU A 22 16.10 17.08 33.01
C LEU A 22 15.43 18.43 32.68
N PRO A 23 15.60 19.47 33.46
CA PRO A 23 15.00 20.76 33.20
C PRO A 23 15.52 21.35 31.88
N HIS A 24 14.61 21.78 31.01
CA HIS A 24 14.93 22.51 29.81
C HIS A 24 15.59 23.85 30.14
N ALA A 25 16.85 24.00 29.79
CA ALA A 25 17.47 25.31 29.75
C ALA A 25 16.95 26.06 28.53
N GLU A 26 16.30 27.21 28.73
CA GLU A 26 15.99 28.16 27.66
C GLU A 26 17.28 28.48 26.88
N ALA A 27 17.22 28.27 25.58
CA ALA A 27 18.35 28.58 24.71
C ALA A 27 18.58 30.10 24.69
N ALA A 28 19.73 30.53 25.13
CA ALA A 28 20.20 31.93 24.97
C ALA A 28 20.16 32.33 23.48
N PRO A 29 19.86 33.60 23.16
CA PRO A 29 19.83 34.06 21.77
C PRO A 29 21.18 33.79 21.09
N SER A 30 21.13 33.03 19.98
CA SER A 30 22.31 32.61 19.25
C SER A 30 23.02 33.83 18.59
N ASP A 31 24.28 34.08 18.96
CA ASP A 31 25.10 35.07 18.26
C ASP A 31 25.45 34.53 16.85
N THR A 32 24.73 35.00 15.82
CA THR A 32 24.93 34.63 14.42
C THR A 32 26.34 34.92 13.92
N ARG A 33 27.13 35.76 14.61
CA ARG A 33 28.52 36.03 14.29
C ARG A 33 29.43 34.85 14.58
N THR A 34 29.06 34.01 15.57
CA THR A 34 29.83 32.82 15.93
C THR A 34 29.30 31.55 15.25
N GLN A 35 28.07 31.56 14.79
CA GLN A 35 27.41 30.46 14.11
C GLN A 35 26.71 30.88 12.80
N PRO A 36 27.52 31.22 11.77
CA PRO A 36 27.02 31.84 10.54
C PRO A 36 26.00 30.94 9.78
N TRP A 37 26.02 29.63 9.98
CA TRP A 37 25.04 28.70 9.39
C TRP A 37 23.60 28.88 9.92
N ARG A 38 23.40 29.67 10.96
CA ARG A 38 22.05 29.97 11.48
C ARG A 38 21.34 31.08 10.71
N ASP A 39 22.05 31.78 9.85
CA ASP A 39 21.43 32.76 8.98
C ASP A 39 20.61 32.08 7.86
N ALA A 40 19.30 32.07 8.05
CA ALA A 40 18.35 31.45 7.14
C ALA A 40 18.24 32.17 5.77
N SER A 41 18.81 33.38 5.62
CA SER A 41 18.84 34.07 4.33
C SER A 41 19.90 33.52 3.37
N GLN A 42 20.90 32.79 3.89
CA GLN A 42 21.92 32.14 3.08
C GLN A 42 21.39 30.87 2.39
N ARG A 43 21.97 30.57 1.22
CA ARG A 43 21.63 29.33 0.50
C ARG A 43 22.02 28.09 1.31
N PRO A 44 21.25 26.99 1.22
CA PRO A 44 21.53 25.74 1.93
C PRO A 44 22.97 25.25 1.77
N GLU A 45 23.54 25.32 0.56
CA GLU A 45 24.90 24.87 0.29
C GLU A 45 25.97 25.66 1.08
N THR A 46 25.78 26.97 1.22
CA THR A 46 26.67 27.80 2.01
C THR A 46 26.61 27.43 3.48
N ARG A 47 25.41 27.28 4.01
CA ARG A 47 25.18 26.88 5.40
C ARG A 47 25.73 25.48 5.71
N VAL A 48 25.60 24.51 4.77
CA VAL A 48 26.21 23.19 4.87
C VAL A 48 27.69 23.27 5.10
N GLU A 49 28.45 24.02 4.26
CA GLU A 49 29.90 24.11 4.37
C GLU A 49 30.34 24.83 5.64
N GLN A 50 29.61 25.86 6.09
CA GLN A 50 29.87 26.55 7.34
C GLN A 50 29.71 25.62 8.54
N LEU A 51 28.60 24.91 8.64
CA LEU A 51 28.32 23.97 9.74
C LEU A 51 29.27 22.78 9.70
N PHE A 52 29.47 22.18 8.50
CA PHE A 52 30.38 21.07 8.30
C PHE A 52 31.79 21.34 8.82
N LYS A 53 32.36 22.56 8.57
CA LYS A 53 33.68 22.99 9.05
C LYS A 53 33.70 23.13 10.57
N ALA A 54 32.59 23.44 11.21
CA ALA A 54 32.48 23.57 12.66
C ALA A 54 32.31 22.22 13.40
N MET A 55 31.97 21.13 12.68
CA MET A 55 31.75 19.83 13.28
C MET A 55 33.04 19.08 13.57
N THR A 56 33.09 18.47 14.74
CA THR A 56 34.14 17.48 15.10
C THR A 56 33.85 16.15 14.37
N PHE A 57 34.87 15.28 14.33
CA PHE A 57 34.73 13.93 13.79
C PHE A 57 33.58 13.15 14.47
N ASP A 58 33.52 13.17 15.81
CA ASP A 58 32.51 12.45 16.58
C ASP A 58 31.09 12.99 16.34
N GLN A 59 30.93 14.29 16.15
CA GLN A 59 29.64 14.89 15.78
C GLN A 59 29.18 14.48 14.38
N LYS A 60 30.09 14.34 13.40
CA LYS A 60 29.79 13.82 12.09
C LYS A 60 29.34 12.35 12.16
N VAL A 61 30.08 11.52 12.92
CA VAL A 61 29.71 10.12 13.14
C VAL A 61 28.34 10.01 13.81
N ALA A 62 28.08 10.79 14.85
CA ALA A 62 26.78 10.80 15.54
C ALA A 62 25.62 11.17 14.59
N LEU A 63 25.84 12.18 13.73
CA LEU A 63 24.82 12.63 12.78
C LEU A 63 24.44 11.54 11.76
N VAL A 64 25.38 10.72 11.27
CA VAL A 64 25.11 9.71 10.23
C VAL A 64 24.72 8.35 10.80
N SER A 65 25.13 8.03 12.04
CA SER A 65 24.88 6.73 12.65
C SER A 65 23.55 6.64 13.39
N GLY A 66 23.06 7.78 13.90
CA GLY A 66 21.96 7.80 14.86
C GLY A 66 22.36 7.23 16.23
N VAL A 67 21.52 7.38 17.23
CA VAL A 67 21.72 6.87 18.60
C VAL A 67 20.73 5.79 19.00
N ASP A 68 19.55 5.78 18.41
CA ASP A 68 18.47 4.81 18.60
C ASP A 68 18.05 4.25 17.23
N PRO A 69 17.49 3.03 17.15
CA PRO A 69 16.94 2.52 15.89
C PRO A 69 15.92 3.46 15.22
N ALA A 70 15.30 4.36 16.00
CA ALA A 70 14.25 5.23 15.50
C ALA A 70 14.69 6.68 15.27
N ASP A 71 15.62 7.24 16.05
CA ASP A 71 15.85 8.68 16.10
C ASP A 71 17.34 9.07 16.11
N TYR A 72 17.60 10.35 15.87
CA TYR A 72 18.90 10.99 16.02
C TYR A 72 18.83 11.99 17.18
N ALA A 73 19.76 11.86 18.11
CA ALA A 73 19.88 12.84 19.18
C ALA A 73 20.24 14.23 18.64
N PRO A 74 19.77 15.29 19.30
CA PRO A 74 20.15 16.64 18.91
C PRO A 74 21.65 16.88 19.14
N LEU A 75 22.27 17.62 18.22
CA LEU A 75 23.62 18.16 18.44
C LEU A 75 23.49 19.63 18.87
N ALA A 76 23.00 19.84 20.09
CA ALA A 76 22.59 21.13 20.61
C ALA A 76 23.67 22.24 20.49
N PRO A 77 24.99 21.99 20.73
CA PRO A 77 26.01 23.01 20.53
C PRO A 77 26.08 23.58 19.12
N LEU A 78 25.63 22.82 18.12
CA LEU A 78 25.59 23.20 16.71
C LEU A 78 24.22 23.69 16.25
N GLY A 79 23.21 23.55 17.10
CA GLY A 79 21.82 23.87 16.79
C GLY A 79 21.11 22.83 15.90
N ILE A 80 21.70 21.66 15.70
CA ILE A 80 21.04 20.58 14.94
C ILE A 80 19.95 19.98 15.84
N PRO A 81 18.66 19.98 15.40
CA PRO A 81 17.58 19.41 16.17
C PRO A 81 17.65 17.88 16.20
N ALA A 82 16.92 17.26 17.13
CA ALA A 82 16.62 15.83 17.02
C ALA A 82 15.90 15.55 15.70
N LEU A 83 16.22 14.42 15.06
CA LEU A 83 15.44 13.92 13.92
C LEU A 83 14.55 12.78 14.40
N THR A 84 13.26 13.04 14.37
CA THR A 84 12.20 12.14 14.82
C THR A 84 11.40 11.66 13.59
N ARG A 85 11.13 10.37 13.50
CA ARG A 85 10.59 9.75 12.29
C ARG A 85 9.25 9.09 12.51
N VAL A 86 8.41 9.14 11.47
CA VAL A 86 7.11 8.47 11.44
C VAL A 86 6.81 7.90 10.06
N ASP A 87 6.27 6.69 10.00
CA ASP A 87 5.61 6.20 8.78
C ASP A 87 4.30 6.97 8.58
N ALA A 88 4.12 7.54 7.38
CA ALA A 88 2.94 8.36 7.13
C ALA A 88 2.50 8.36 5.66
N SER A 89 2.33 7.18 5.06
CA SER A 89 1.79 7.09 3.69
C SER A 89 0.31 7.47 3.60
N ALA A 90 -0.48 7.20 4.66
CA ALA A 90 -1.93 7.51 4.71
C ALA A 90 -2.32 8.27 6.00
N GLY A 91 -1.40 9.03 6.59
CA GLY A 91 -1.50 9.66 7.90
C GLY A 91 -0.48 9.07 8.86
N LEU A 92 -0.38 9.57 10.09
CA LEU A 92 0.68 9.23 11.05
C LEU A 92 0.43 7.87 11.70
N ARG A 93 1.29 6.91 11.43
CA ARG A 93 1.20 5.54 11.98
C ARG A 93 1.29 5.53 13.50
N GLY A 94 0.35 4.84 14.13
CA GLY A 94 0.37 4.56 15.57
C GLY A 94 0.02 5.76 16.46
N ASP A 95 -0.10 6.96 15.91
CA ASP A 95 -0.52 8.14 16.63
C ASP A 95 -2.05 8.18 16.79
N LYS A 96 -2.52 8.79 17.86
CA LYS A 96 -3.94 9.10 18.10
C LYS A 96 -4.21 10.58 17.89
N GLY A 97 -5.47 10.94 17.58
CA GLY A 97 -5.84 12.33 17.34
C GLY A 97 -5.25 12.90 16.06
N VAL A 98 -5.10 12.05 15.06
CA VAL A 98 -4.63 12.33 13.70
C VAL A 98 -5.71 11.97 12.70
N THR A 99 -5.55 12.39 11.45
CA THR A 99 -6.45 12.01 10.36
C THR A 99 -5.96 10.72 9.70
N ALA A 100 -6.80 9.70 9.67
CA ALA A 100 -6.59 8.57 8.75
C ALA A 100 -7.09 8.99 7.36
N PHE A 101 -6.19 9.34 6.48
CA PHE A 101 -6.50 9.65 5.08
C PHE A 101 -6.79 8.37 4.29
N PRO A 102 -7.52 8.46 3.16
CA PRO A 102 -7.56 7.37 2.19
C PRO A 102 -6.17 6.96 1.74
N VAL A 103 -5.99 5.68 1.43
CA VAL A 103 -4.68 5.14 0.98
C VAL A 103 -4.17 5.82 -0.29
N PRO A 104 -2.85 5.90 -0.51
CA PRO A 104 -2.27 6.49 -1.72
C PRO A 104 -2.81 5.93 -3.05
N LEU A 105 -3.20 4.65 -3.11
CA LEU A 105 -3.83 4.07 -4.29
C LEU A 105 -5.20 4.73 -4.61
N ALA A 106 -5.99 5.08 -3.57
CA ALA A 106 -7.23 5.84 -3.76
C ALA A 106 -6.95 7.28 -4.23
N LEU A 107 -5.89 7.89 -3.70
CA LEU A 107 -5.43 9.19 -4.20
C LEU A 107 -4.93 9.09 -5.65
N GLY A 108 -4.19 8.03 -6.01
CA GLY A 108 -3.79 7.72 -7.38
C GLY A 108 -4.98 7.58 -8.32
N ALA A 109 -6.06 6.93 -7.85
CA ALA A 109 -7.30 6.80 -8.62
C ALA A 109 -7.99 8.15 -8.91
N SER A 110 -7.71 9.20 -8.15
CA SER A 110 -8.22 10.56 -8.46
C SER A 110 -7.56 11.17 -9.69
N PHE A 111 -6.32 10.81 -10.02
CA PHE A 111 -5.47 11.45 -11.03
C PHE A 111 -5.37 12.98 -10.83
N ASP A 112 -5.46 13.44 -9.59
CA ASP A 112 -5.46 14.86 -9.23
C ASP A 112 -4.19 15.26 -8.48
N VAL A 113 -3.25 15.83 -9.21
CA VAL A 113 -1.95 16.29 -8.69
C VAL A 113 -2.13 17.43 -7.66
N GLY A 114 -3.16 18.27 -7.83
CA GLY A 114 -3.49 19.32 -6.88
C GLY A 114 -4.00 18.76 -5.54
N LEU A 115 -4.83 17.72 -5.61
CA LEU A 115 -5.32 17.01 -4.43
C LEU A 115 -4.17 16.27 -3.72
N ALA A 116 -3.23 15.68 -4.49
CA ALA A 116 -2.02 15.05 -3.94
C ALA A 116 -1.13 16.06 -3.19
N SER A 117 -1.00 17.28 -3.68
CA SER A 117 -0.28 18.35 -2.97
C SER A 117 -0.96 18.71 -1.64
N GLN A 118 -2.30 18.85 -1.62
CA GLN A 118 -3.05 19.12 -0.38
C GLN A 118 -2.91 17.97 0.64
N TYR A 119 -2.95 16.73 0.16
CA TYR A 119 -2.76 15.53 0.96
C TYR A 119 -1.38 15.51 1.66
N GLY A 120 -0.30 15.76 0.90
CA GLY A 120 1.05 15.82 1.47
C GLY A 120 1.22 16.96 2.48
N GLN A 121 0.60 18.12 2.22
CA GLN A 121 0.61 19.26 3.12
C GLN A 121 -0.05 18.90 4.47
N ALA A 122 -1.26 18.36 4.44
CA ALA A 122 -2.01 18.02 5.65
C ALA A 122 -1.28 17.00 6.52
N ILE A 123 -0.72 15.93 5.92
CA ILE A 123 0.08 14.93 6.65
C ILE A 123 1.29 15.59 7.32
N ALA A 124 1.99 16.49 6.64
CA ALA A 124 3.16 17.17 7.20
C ALA A 124 2.79 18.16 8.32
N GLU A 125 1.66 18.84 8.21
CA GLU A 125 1.14 19.70 9.28
C GLU A 125 0.84 18.88 10.54
N GLU A 126 0.18 17.74 10.41
CA GLU A 126 -0.07 16.82 11.52
C GLU A 126 1.24 16.24 12.09
N ALA A 127 2.18 15.84 11.23
CA ALA A 127 3.48 15.33 11.65
C ALA A 127 4.22 16.35 12.54
N ARG A 128 4.28 17.59 12.09
CA ARG A 128 4.89 18.68 12.89
C ARG A 128 4.15 18.91 14.21
N GLY A 129 2.81 18.89 14.18
CA GLY A 129 2.01 19.04 15.40
C GLY A 129 2.25 17.94 16.44
N LYS A 130 2.64 16.74 16.01
CA LYS A 130 3.07 15.63 16.88
C LYS A 130 4.54 15.69 17.29
N GLY A 131 5.34 16.49 16.60
CA GLY A 131 6.78 16.60 16.82
C GLY A 131 7.62 15.66 15.97
N TRP A 132 7.07 15.21 14.84
CA TRP A 132 7.79 14.45 13.81
C TRP A 132 8.34 15.41 12.75
N ASN A 133 9.61 15.22 12.36
CA ASN A 133 10.25 16.06 11.35
C ASN A 133 10.87 15.28 10.18
N VAL A 134 10.78 13.95 10.21
CA VAL A 134 11.12 13.07 9.08
C VAL A 134 9.93 12.15 8.81
N ILE A 135 9.37 12.22 7.60
CA ILE A 135 8.26 11.39 7.16
C ILE A 135 8.81 10.29 6.24
N LEU A 136 8.61 9.02 6.62
CA LEU A 136 8.98 7.85 5.82
C LEU A 136 7.94 7.65 4.70
N GLY A 137 8.02 8.46 3.69
CA GLY A 137 7.11 8.54 2.55
C GLY A 137 7.38 9.77 1.66
N PRO A 138 6.67 9.86 0.51
CA PRO A 138 5.70 8.93 -0.04
C PRO A 138 6.32 7.63 -0.57
N THR A 139 5.50 6.56 -0.65
CA THR A 139 5.83 5.32 -1.35
C THR A 139 5.48 5.48 -2.83
N VAL A 140 6.45 5.18 -3.73
CA VAL A 140 6.29 5.34 -5.18
C VAL A 140 6.68 4.09 -5.97
N ASP A 141 6.56 2.95 -5.32
CA ASP A 141 6.81 1.64 -5.94
C ASP A 141 5.80 1.39 -7.06
N VAL A 142 6.30 1.05 -8.25
CA VAL A 142 5.44 0.74 -9.39
C VAL A 142 4.86 -0.66 -9.22
N ALA A 143 3.56 -0.79 -9.26
CA ALA A 143 2.86 -2.05 -9.09
C ALA A 143 3.05 -2.98 -10.29
N ARG A 144 4.02 -3.87 -10.20
CA ARG A 144 4.26 -4.92 -11.19
C ARG A 144 3.20 -6.02 -11.13
N ASP A 145 2.80 -6.38 -9.93
CA ASP A 145 1.84 -7.44 -9.64
C ASP A 145 0.76 -6.90 -8.70
N GLY A 146 -0.48 -6.98 -9.13
CA GLY A 146 -1.62 -6.50 -8.36
C GLY A 146 -1.89 -7.28 -7.07
N ARG A 147 -1.16 -8.37 -6.79
CA ARG A 147 -1.25 -9.14 -5.55
C ARG A 147 -0.35 -8.62 -4.44
N SER A 148 0.53 -7.66 -4.73
CA SER A 148 1.40 -7.06 -3.71
C SER A 148 0.61 -6.57 -2.51
N GLY A 149 1.05 -6.94 -1.31
CA GLY A 149 0.42 -6.52 -0.05
C GLY A 149 0.49 -5.01 0.17
N ARG A 150 1.55 -4.36 -0.32
CA ARG A 150 1.79 -2.92 -0.19
C ARG A 150 1.36 -2.10 -1.41
N LEU A 151 0.63 -2.69 -2.34
CA LEU A 151 0.11 -1.98 -3.51
C LEU A 151 -0.61 -0.67 -3.15
N THR A 152 -1.39 -0.69 -2.07
CA THR A 152 -2.17 0.46 -1.60
C THR A 152 -1.34 1.63 -1.10
N GLU A 153 -0.06 1.42 -0.80
CA GLU A 153 0.85 2.47 -0.33
C GLU A 153 1.42 3.33 -1.47
N SER A 154 1.29 2.88 -2.74
CA SER A 154 1.73 3.58 -3.94
C SER A 154 0.54 4.02 -4.81
N PHE A 155 0.83 4.65 -5.94
CA PHE A 155 -0.20 5.26 -6.80
C PHE A 155 -0.61 4.37 -8.00
N GLY A 156 -0.17 3.12 -8.05
CA GLY A 156 -0.63 2.13 -9.03
C GLY A 156 0.46 1.56 -9.96
N GLU A 157 0.02 1.02 -11.13
CA GLU A 157 0.88 0.29 -12.05
C GLU A 157 1.60 1.19 -13.07
N GLU A 158 1.19 2.46 -13.17
CA GLU A 158 1.77 3.38 -14.15
C GLU A 158 2.86 4.25 -13.51
N GLN A 159 4.07 4.19 -14.05
CA GLN A 159 5.22 4.92 -13.54
C GLN A 159 5.02 6.44 -13.53
N LEU A 160 4.30 7.00 -14.52
CA LEU A 160 4.05 8.45 -14.57
C LEU A 160 3.09 8.91 -13.48
N VAL A 161 2.07 8.10 -13.15
CA VAL A 161 1.14 8.44 -12.05
C VAL A 161 1.89 8.42 -10.72
N ASN A 162 2.72 7.39 -10.47
CA ASN A 162 3.58 7.34 -9.29
C ASN A 162 4.53 8.54 -9.22
N ALA A 163 5.12 8.94 -10.35
CA ALA A 163 6.04 10.06 -10.45
C ALA A 163 5.38 11.40 -10.14
N GLU A 164 4.26 11.73 -10.80
CA GLU A 164 3.60 13.03 -10.67
C GLU A 164 2.91 13.18 -9.30
N MET A 165 2.12 12.17 -8.91
CA MET A 165 1.39 12.21 -7.65
C MET A 165 2.36 12.19 -6.45
N GLY A 166 3.36 11.31 -6.49
CA GLY A 166 4.36 11.20 -5.44
C GLY A 166 5.20 12.47 -5.30
N ALA A 167 5.67 13.06 -6.41
CA ALA A 167 6.44 14.31 -6.37
C ALA A 167 5.60 15.47 -5.81
N ALA A 168 4.30 15.55 -6.12
CA ALA A 168 3.41 16.56 -5.57
C ALA A 168 3.24 16.41 -4.04
N VAL A 169 3.07 15.17 -3.56
CA VAL A 169 3.01 14.85 -2.12
C VAL A 169 4.31 15.24 -1.43
N ALA A 170 5.46 14.78 -1.93
CA ALA A 170 6.76 15.03 -1.32
C ALA A 170 7.12 16.53 -1.28
N ALA A 171 6.91 17.24 -2.38
CA ALA A 171 7.17 18.68 -2.44
C ALA A 171 6.30 19.46 -1.43
N ALA A 172 5.03 19.06 -1.28
CA ALA A 172 4.12 19.69 -0.33
C ALA A 172 4.54 19.41 1.12
N MET A 173 4.92 18.17 1.44
CA MET A 173 5.47 17.81 2.76
C MET A 173 6.68 18.69 3.10
N GLN A 174 7.65 18.79 2.20
CA GLN A 174 8.88 19.51 2.47
C GLN A 174 8.66 21.04 2.66
N ARG A 175 7.68 21.62 1.96
CA ARG A 175 7.31 23.03 2.18
C ARG A 175 6.83 23.30 3.61
N GLN A 176 6.34 22.29 4.32
CA GLN A 176 5.94 22.43 5.74
C GLN A 176 7.14 22.34 6.71
N GLY A 177 8.35 22.13 6.23
CA GLY A 177 9.55 22.08 7.06
C GLY A 177 9.79 20.70 7.68
N VAL A 178 9.45 19.63 6.97
CA VAL A 178 9.80 18.25 7.29
C VAL A 178 10.64 17.65 6.17
N ILE A 179 11.45 16.66 6.51
CA ILE A 179 12.18 15.84 5.53
C ILE A 179 11.23 14.75 5.03
N ALA A 180 10.88 14.78 3.75
CA ALA A 180 10.23 13.64 3.11
C ALA A 180 11.30 12.62 2.69
N MET A 181 11.05 11.34 2.99
CA MET A 181 11.92 10.21 2.63
C MET A 181 11.15 9.28 1.68
N ALA A 182 11.24 9.55 0.38
CA ALA A 182 10.53 8.74 -0.60
C ALA A 182 11.10 7.32 -0.66
N LYS A 183 10.21 6.31 -0.86
CA LYS A 183 10.53 4.89 -0.75
C LYS A 183 9.78 4.04 -1.77
N HIS A 184 10.27 2.82 -2.10
CA HIS A 184 11.56 2.25 -1.70
C HIS A 184 12.47 2.21 -2.94
N TYR A 185 13.61 2.87 -2.91
CA TYR A 185 14.56 2.87 -4.02
C TYR A 185 15.37 1.57 -4.00
N THR A 186 15.23 0.64 -4.90
CA THR A 186 14.35 0.54 -6.07
C THR A 186 13.90 -0.92 -6.26
N VAL A 187 12.96 -1.16 -7.21
CA VAL A 187 12.55 -2.52 -7.63
C VAL A 187 11.92 -3.33 -6.50
N TYR A 188 11.06 -2.71 -5.71
CA TYR A 188 10.35 -3.35 -4.61
C TYR A 188 8.84 -3.38 -4.87
N HIS A 189 8.24 -4.58 -4.96
CA HIS A 189 6.80 -4.72 -5.23
C HIS A 189 6.19 -6.04 -4.69
N THR A 190 6.97 -6.87 -3.98
CA THR A 190 6.47 -8.07 -3.31
C THR A 190 7.04 -8.18 -1.91
N GLU A 191 6.22 -8.65 -1.00
CA GLU A 191 6.57 -8.82 0.40
C GLU A 191 7.17 -10.20 0.68
N ARG A 192 6.84 -11.17 -0.18
CA ARG A 192 7.34 -12.54 -0.05
C ARG A 192 8.86 -12.60 -0.25
N ASP A 193 9.56 -13.19 0.72
CA ASP A 193 11.02 -13.30 0.74
C ASP A 193 11.77 -11.96 0.64
N ARG A 194 11.15 -10.84 0.96
CA ARG A 194 11.63 -9.47 0.71
C ARG A 194 13.07 -9.22 1.20
N LEU A 195 13.49 -9.85 2.32
CA LEU A 195 14.83 -9.71 2.89
C LEU A 195 15.90 -10.54 2.18
N THR A 196 15.53 -11.48 1.30
CA THR A 196 16.47 -12.45 0.70
C THR A 196 16.33 -12.58 -0.81
N MET A 197 15.21 -12.13 -1.36
CA MET A 197 14.87 -12.24 -2.78
C MET A 197 15.89 -11.51 -3.65
N ASP A 198 16.18 -12.11 -4.81
CA ASP A 198 16.98 -11.51 -5.88
C ASP A 198 16.11 -11.22 -7.10
N VAL A 199 16.05 -9.96 -7.51
CA VAL A 199 15.32 -9.50 -8.68
C VAL A 199 16.28 -9.30 -9.83
N GLU A 200 16.08 -10.04 -10.90
CA GLU A 200 16.74 -9.78 -12.19
C GLU A 200 15.94 -8.79 -13.01
N VAL A 201 16.54 -7.68 -13.36
CA VAL A 201 15.89 -6.60 -14.11
C VAL A 201 16.85 -6.01 -15.13
N SER A 202 16.34 -5.73 -16.35
CA SER A 202 17.13 -5.07 -17.40
C SER A 202 17.37 -3.60 -17.05
N GLY A 203 18.45 -3.02 -17.60
CA GLY A 203 18.74 -1.58 -17.47
C GLY A 203 17.59 -0.71 -17.99
N ARG A 204 16.97 -1.12 -19.11
CA ARG A 204 15.80 -0.43 -19.63
C ARG A 204 14.63 -0.39 -18.64
N ALA A 205 14.22 -1.53 -18.11
CA ALA A 205 13.13 -1.60 -17.15
C ALA A 205 13.46 -0.80 -15.88
N LEU A 206 14.71 -0.89 -15.41
CA LEU A 206 15.18 -0.13 -14.26
C LEU A 206 15.01 1.37 -14.46
N HIS A 207 15.45 1.92 -15.62
CA HIS A 207 15.40 3.36 -15.89
C HIS A 207 14.02 3.86 -16.32
N GLU A 208 13.36 3.12 -17.23
CA GLU A 208 12.11 3.58 -17.85
C GLU A 208 10.88 3.36 -16.96
N VAL A 209 10.95 2.42 -16.01
CA VAL A 209 9.82 2.05 -15.14
C VAL A 209 10.12 2.32 -13.68
N TYR A 210 11.06 1.58 -13.07
CA TYR A 210 11.20 1.53 -11.62
C TYR A 210 11.91 2.76 -11.03
N ASN A 211 12.86 3.36 -11.76
CA ASN A 211 13.56 4.56 -11.31
C ASN A 211 12.88 5.87 -11.76
N LEU A 212 11.94 5.83 -12.72
CA LEU A 212 11.29 7.05 -13.21
C LEU A 212 10.63 7.86 -12.10
N PRO A 213 9.86 7.28 -11.16
CA PRO A 213 9.30 8.03 -10.04
C PRO A 213 10.37 8.74 -9.20
N PHE A 214 11.51 8.10 -8.96
CA PHE A 214 12.60 8.68 -8.17
C PHE A 214 13.32 9.81 -8.90
N TYR A 215 13.43 9.76 -10.23
CA TYR A 215 13.93 10.88 -11.00
C TYR A 215 13.02 12.11 -10.83
N TYR A 216 11.71 11.94 -10.87
CA TYR A 216 10.74 13.00 -10.63
C TYR A 216 10.79 13.52 -9.18
N MET A 217 11.03 12.65 -8.19
CA MET A 217 11.29 13.08 -6.83
C MET A 217 12.46 14.07 -6.75
N VAL A 218 13.56 13.78 -7.46
CA VAL A 218 14.72 14.68 -7.49
C VAL A 218 14.40 15.96 -8.25
N GLU A 219 13.83 15.86 -9.43
CA GLU A 219 13.66 16.97 -10.37
C GLU A 219 12.51 17.91 -9.98
N LYS A 220 11.36 17.37 -9.56
CA LYS A 220 10.15 18.15 -9.26
C LYS A 220 9.95 18.45 -7.78
N ALA A 221 10.37 17.53 -6.89
CA ALA A 221 10.21 17.71 -5.45
C ALA A 221 11.50 18.17 -4.75
N ASN A 222 12.67 18.15 -5.40
CA ASN A 222 13.96 18.39 -4.76
C ASN A 222 14.10 17.57 -3.47
N ILE A 223 13.82 16.27 -3.58
CA ILE A 223 13.65 15.36 -2.44
C ILE A 223 14.84 15.38 -1.50
N ALA A 224 14.57 15.46 -0.20
CA ALA A 224 15.61 15.58 0.84
C ALA A 224 16.16 14.23 1.29
N SER A 225 15.37 13.14 1.15
CA SER A 225 15.85 11.81 1.49
C SER A 225 15.18 10.73 0.64
N LEU A 226 15.89 9.62 0.45
CA LEU A 226 15.38 8.40 -0.16
C LEU A 226 15.70 7.21 0.77
N MET A 227 14.77 6.25 0.84
CA MET A 227 14.96 4.99 1.54
C MET A 227 15.24 3.89 0.52
N GLY A 228 16.34 3.17 0.71
CA GLY A 228 16.68 2.03 -0.14
C GLY A 228 15.84 0.80 0.19
N SER A 229 15.54 -0.01 -0.82
CA SER A 229 14.69 -1.19 -0.71
C SER A 229 15.42 -2.42 -0.15
N TYR A 230 14.65 -3.46 0.17
CA TYR A 230 15.17 -4.71 0.75
C TYR A 230 15.87 -5.65 -0.24
N PRO A 231 15.32 -5.94 -1.44
CA PRO A 231 15.76 -7.06 -2.25
C PRO A 231 17.18 -6.90 -2.77
N LYS A 232 17.74 -8.00 -3.22
CA LYS A 232 18.87 -7.96 -4.14
C LYS A 232 18.34 -7.52 -5.51
N VAL A 233 19.15 -6.77 -6.20
CA VAL A 233 18.93 -6.37 -7.60
C VAL A 233 20.14 -6.83 -8.39
N ASN A 234 19.92 -7.73 -9.34
CA ASN A 234 20.95 -8.33 -10.16
C ASN A 234 22.10 -8.93 -9.30
N GLY A 235 21.75 -9.67 -8.25
CA GLY A 235 22.66 -10.42 -7.39
C GLY A 235 23.24 -9.68 -6.19
N LYS A 236 23.05 -8.34 -6.06
CA LYS A 236 23.56 -7.54 -4.95
C LYS A 236 22.41 -6.90 -4.17
N PHE A 237 22.46 -6.94 -2.83
CA PHE A 237 21.49 -6.18 -2.03
C PHE A 237 21.46 -4.73 -2.51
N MET A 238 20.25 -4.18 -2.71
CA MET A 238 20.11 -2.80 -3.18
C MET A 238 20.90 -1.82 -2.30
N LEU A 239 20.85 -2.00 -0.98
CA LEU A 239 21.57 -1.17 0.00
C LEU A 239 23.11 -1.30 -0.08
N GLU A 240 23.63 -2.34 -0.73
CA GLU A 240 25.07 -2.61 -0.91
C GLU A 240 25.50 -2.48 -2.38
N ASN A 241 24.60 -1.98 -3.25
CA ASN A 241 24.84 -1.86 -4.68
C ASN A 241 25.29 -0.45 -5.04
N ALA A 242 26.62 -0.26 -5.09
CA ALA A 242 27.21 1.05 -5.40
C ALA A 242 26.79 1.59 -6.77
N GLU A 243 26.55 0.73 -7.75
CA GLU A 243 26.13 1.11 -9.10
C GLU A 243 24.72 1.75 -9.04
N LEU A 244 23.75 1.10 -8.42
CA LEU A 244 22.38 1.64 -8.27
C LEU A 244 22.36 2.92 -7.43
N LEU A 245 23.16 2.99 -6.36
CA LEU A 245 23.26 4.18 -5.53
C LEU A 245 23.91 5.35 -6.28
N SER A 246 24.88 5.09 -7.17
CA SER A 246 25.49 6.12 -8.00
C SER A 246 24.52 6.64 -9.08
N LEU A 247 23.64 5.80 -9.63
CA LEU A 247 22.66 6.22 -10.62
C LEU A 247 21.83 7.42 -10.13
N ILE A 248 21.36 7.37 -8.89
CA ILE A 248 20.55 8.48 -8.37
C ILE A 248 21.41 9.63 -7.84
N LYS A 249 22.59 9.35 -7.28
CA LYS A 249 23.45 10.35 -6.66
C LYS A 249 24.30 11.13 -7.64
N ASP A 250 24.85 10.44 -8.63
CA ASP A 250 25.89 11.01 -9.50
C ASP A 250 25.36 11.38 -10.88
N ARG A 251 24.29 10.68 -11.34
CA ARG A 251 23.66 10.93 -12.64
C ARG A 251 22.41 11.81 -12.56
N THR A 252 21.99 12.22 -11.35
CA THR A 252 20.91 13.20 -11.15
C THR A 252 21.39 14.36 -10.29
N ALA A 253 20.53 15.35 -10.07
CA ALA A 253 20.82 16.47 -9.17
C ALA A 253 20.52 16.14 -7.69
N PHE A 254 20.44 14.88 -7.29
CA PHE A 254 20.10 14.49 -5.93
C PHE A 254 21.17 14.90 -4.92
N LYS A 255 20.82 15.85 -4.07
CA LYS A 255 21.68 16.36 -3.00
C LYS A 255 21.36 15.80 -1.63
N GLY A 256 20.20 15.19 -1.47
CA GLY A 256 19.72 14.60 -0.23
C GLY A 256 20.50 13.36 0.20
N TYR A 257 20.08 12.72 1.28
CA TYR A 257 20.72 11.52 1.81
C TYR A 257 19.94 10.24 1.51
N MET A 258 20.67 9.13 1.40
CA MET A 258 20.12 7.78 1.29
C MET A 258 20.12 7.12 2.66
N ALA A 259 18.96 6.62 3.08
CA ALA A 259 18.80 5.85 4.31
C ALA A 259 18.52 4.37 4.02
N THR A 260 18.79 3.51 5.00
CA THR A 260 18.40 2.11 4.95
C THR A 260 16.93 1.94 5.29
N ASP A 261 16.30 0.87 4.79
CA ASP A 261 15.07 0.34 5.37
C ASP A 261 15.39 -0.51 6.61
N PHE A 262 14.35 -0.86 7.39
CA PHE A 262 14.47 -1.60 8.64
C PHE A 262 14.97 -3.03 8.37
N LEU A 263 16.11 -3.40 8.96
CA LEU A 263 16.77 -4.71 8.79
C LEU A 263 17.21 -5.06 7.34
N GLY A 264 17.19 -4.10 6.40
CA GLY A 264 17.59 -4.38 5.02
C GLY A 264 19.10 -4.60 4.84
N GLY A 265 19.49 -5.44 3.86
CA GLY A 265 20.88 -5.77 3.53
C GLY A 265 21.55 -6.74 4.50
N ALA A 266 22.87 -6.90 4.40
CA ALA A 266 23.64 -7.87 5.17
C ALA A 266 24.85 -7.28 5.91
N ASP A 267 25.47 -6.22 5.40
CA ASP A 267 26.70 -5.62 5.97
C ASP A 267 26.63 -4.09 5.98
N GLY A 268 26.54 -3.50 7.18
CA GLY A 268 26.47 -2.06 7.35
C GLY A 268 27.69 -1.29 6.84
N VAL A 269 28.88 -1.87 6.87
CA VAL A 269 30.09 -1.24 6.29
C VAL A 269 30.01 -1.23 4.78
N ALA A 270 29.59 -2.35 4.18
CA ALA A 270 29.36 -2.43 2.74
C ALA A 270 28.29 -1.45 2.27
N GLN A 271 27.16 -1.32 3.01
CA GLN A 271 26.10 -0.35 2.73
C GLN A 271 26.64 1.08 2.67
N PHE A 272 27.40 1.47 3.70
CA PHE A 272 27.93 2.83 3.79
C PHE A 272 28.94 3.09 2.67
N ASN A 273 29.85 2.15 2.39
CA ASN A 273 30.83 2.25 1.32
C ASN A 273 30.17 2.25 -0.07
N ALA A 274 29.05 1.55 -0.25
CA ALA A 274 28.28 1.57 -1.48
C ALA A 274 27.55 2.91 -1.73
N GLY A 275 27.30 3.69 -0.69
CA GLY A 275 26.66 4.99 -0.85
C GLY A 275 25.50 5.30 0.08
N ILE A 276 25.13 4.44 1.01
CA ILE A 276 24.15 4.77 2.06
C ILE A 276 24.76 5.85 2.97
N ASP A 277 23.98 6.87 3.30
CA ASP A 277 24.44 8.03 4.07
C ASP A 277 24.01 7.97 5.53
N SER A 278 23.05 7.10 5.85
CA SER A 278 22.49 6.98 7.18
C SER A 278 22.02 5.54 7.46
N TRP A 279 22.44 5.00 8.61
CA TRP A 279 21.93 3.71 9.14
C TRP A 279 20.64 3.90 9.94
N SER A 280 19.74 4.73 9.48
CA SER A 280 18.62 5.20 10.29
C SER A 280 17.72 4.09 10.84
N LEU A 281 17.51 3.00 10.11
CA LEU A 281 16.64 1.90 10.52
C LEU A 281 17.40 0.57 10.68
N GLN A 282 18.72 0.63 10.97
CA GLN A 282 19.58 -0.55 11.10
C GLN A 282 20.05 -0.75 12.55
N PRO A 283 19.25 -1.36 13.41
CA PRO A 283 19.67 -1.53 14.82
C PRO A 283 20.87 -2.48 15.00
N PHE A 284 21.03 -3.45 14.10
CA PHE A 284 22.04 -4.52 14.24
C PHE A 284 23.26 -4.37 13.33
N LEU A 285 23.13 -3.68 12.20
CA LEU A 285 24.19 -3.56 11.21
C LEU A 285 25.01 -2.26 11.35
N ARG A 286 24.65 -1.36 12.26
CA ARG A 286 25.39 -0.14 12.53
C ARG A 286 26.79 -0.47 13.09
N LYS A 287 27.82 0.12 12.50
CA LYS A 287 29.22 -0.08 12.85
C LYS A 287 29.97 1.25 12.97
N PRO A 288 29.60 2.14 13.92
CA PRO A 288 30.22 3.46 14.03
C PRO A 288 31.74 3.41 14.28
N GLU A 289 32.26 2.31 14.84
CA GLU A 289 33.70 2.06 14.96
C GLU A 289 34.42 1.98 13.61
N ALA A 290 33.71 1.59 12.53
CA ALA A 290 34.29 1.47 11.18
C ALA A 290 34.78 2.81 10.59
N PHE A 291 34.29 3.94 11.11
CA PHE A 291 34.79 5.26 10.76
C PHE A 291 36.14 5.54 11.41
N ARG A 292 36.40 5.01 12.61
CA ARG A 292 37.65 5.23 13.36
C ARG A 292 38.74 4.27 12.94
N ASP A 293 38.41 3.04 12.60
CA ASP A 293 39.37 2.01 12.17
C ASP A 293 39.68 2.05 10.66
N GLY A 294 39.03 2.96 9.90
CA GLY A 294 39.30 3.23 8.51
C GLY A 294 38.60 2.30 7.52
N ARG A 295 37.75 1.37 8.00
CA ARG A 295 36.91 0.54 7.08
C ARG A 295 35.89 1.39 6.30
N ILE A 296 35.50 2.54 6.84
CA ILE A 296 34.77 3.58 6.12
C ILE A 296 35.66 4.81 6.08
N SER A 297 35.92 5.33 4.87
CA SER A 297 36.83 6.45 4.68
C SER A 297 36.27 7.77 5.24
N ALA A 298 37.18 8.68 5.66
CA ALA A 298 36.81 10.03 6.09
C ALA A 298 36.05 10.78 4.98
N ALA A 299 36.46 10.63 3.71
CA ALA A 299 35.76 11.25 2.58
C ALA A 299 34.31 10.76 2.44
N ARG A 300 34.04 9.48 2.73
CA ARG A 300 32.68 8.93 2.70
C ARG A 300 31.82 9.46 3.84
N LEU A 301 32.40 9.57 5.06
CA LEU A 301 31.75 10.22 6.20
C LEU A 301 31.43 11.68 5.89
N ASP A 302 32.38 12.41 5.34
CA ASP A 302 32.23 13.82 4.98
C ASP A 302 31.12 14.04 3.93
N SER A 303 31.05 13.15 2.93
CA SER A 303 29.98 13.18 1.93
C SER A 303 28.60 12.94 2.56
N ALA A 304 28.47 11.92 3.39
CA ALA A 304 27.22 11.61 4.09
C ALA A 304 26.74 12.73 5.00
N THR A 305 27.69 13.31 5.76
CA THR A 305 27.42 14.45 6.63
C THR A 305 26.87 15.63 5.85
N ARG A 306 27.50 16.02 4.72
CA ARG A 306 27.02 17.14 3.89
C ARG A 306 25.62 16.90 3.35
N ARG A 307 25.30 15.68 2.92
CA ARG A 307 23.96 15.32 2.42
C ARG A 307 22.89 15.41 3.51
N MET A 308 23.16 14.97 4.72
CA MET A 308 22.23 15.11 5.84
C MET A 308 22.05 16.58 6.24
N LEU A 309 23.14 17.37 6.30
CA LEU A 309 23.05 18.80 6.56
C LEU A 309 22.26 19.54 5.46
N TRP A 310 22.46 19.14 4.20
CA TRP A 310 21.69 19.72 3.10
C TRP A 310 20.19 19.45 3.27
N ALA A 311 19.79 18.24 3.63
CA ALA A 311 18.39 17.89 3.87
C ALA A 311 17.78 18.77 4.98
N LEU A 312 18.49 18.98 6.08
CA LEU A 312 18.07 19.86 7.19
C LEU A 312 17.83 21.30 6.73
N PHE A 313 18.76 21.87 5.97
CA PHE A 313 18.65 23.27 5.54
C PHE A 313 17.69 23.47 4.37
N SER A 314 17.67 22.56 3.40
CA SER A 314 16.83 22.70 2.21
C SER A 314 15.34 22.58 2.51
N THR A 315 14.97 21.81 3.53
CA THR A 315 13.57 21.67 3.98
C THR A 315 13.18 22.70 5.04
N GLY A 316 14.16 23.38 5.65
CA GLY A 316 13.93 24.27 6.78
C GLY A 316 13.73 23.54 8.12
N THR A 317 13.96 22.22 8.17
CA THR A 317 13.88 21.44 9.41
C THR A 317 14.85 21.95 10.48
N PHE A 318 16.02 22.44 10.07
CA PHE A 318 16.98 23.08 10.98
C PHE A 318 16.41 24.34 11.63
N ASP A 319 15.72 25.18 10.85
CA ASP A 319 15.24 26.51 11.26
C ASP A 319 13.91 26.47 12.02
N LYS A 320 13.17 25.37 11.86
CA LYS A 320 11.84 25.15 12.42
C LYS A 320 11.79 23.87 13.24
N PRO A 321 12.55 23.79 14.35
CA PRO A 321 12.54 22.60 15.19
C PRO A 321 11.13 22.29 15.70
N VAL A 322 10.89 21.02 15.98
CA VAL A 322 9.63 20.54 16.53
C VAL A 322 9.83 20.01 17.93
N THR A 323 8.77 20.06 18.75
CA THR A 323 8.74 19.45 20.08
C THR A 323 7.82 18.24 20.03
N THR A 324 8.30 17.09 20.46
CA THR A 324 7.50 15.86 20.51
C THR A 324 6.34 16.01 21.49
N THR A 325 5.11 15.89 21.00
CA THR A 325 3.87 16.04 21.76
C THR A 325 2.89 14.92 21.40
N PRO A 326 3.13 13.67 21.83
CA PRO A 326 2.34 12.51 21.40
C PRO A 326 0.84 12.62 21.71
N SER A 327 0.49 13.32 22.79
CA SER A 327 -0.90 13.50 23.21
C SER A 327 -1.66 14.60 22.44
N ALA A 328 -0.99 15.40 21.61
CA ALA A 328 -1.64 16.45 20.82
C ALA A 328 -2.71 15.86 19.89
N VAL A 329 -3.86 16.51 19.82
CA VAL A 329 -4.86 16.25 18.78
C VAL A 329 -4.58 17.24 17.65
N VAL A 330 -4.18 16.70 16.49
CA VAL A 330 -3.70 17.49 15.34
C VAL A 330 -4.59 17.36 14.11
N THR A 331 -5.53 16.41 14.13
CA THR A 331 -6.60 16.36 13.13
C THR A 331 -7.46 17.63 13.21
N THR A 332 -7.87 18.15 12.06
CA THR A 332 -8.73 19.34 11.96
C THR A 332 -9.95 19.05 11.09
N PRO A 333 -11.02 19.86 11.18
CA PRO A 333 -12.16 19.74 10.27
C PRO A 333 -11.76 19.85 8.78
N GLU A 334 -10.76 20.67 8.45
CA GLU A 334 -10.23 20.83 7.10
C GLU A 334 -9.53 19.56 6.62
N HIS A 335 -8.76 18.89 7.49
CA HIS A 335 -8.10 17.61 7.19
C HIS A 335 -9.13 16.50 7.01
N GLN A 336 -10.17 16.45 7.84
CA GLN A 336 -11.27 15.49 7.67
C GLN A 336 -12.06 15.74 6.38
N ALA A 337 -12.31 17.00 6.03
CA ALA A 337 -12.95 17.37 4.76
C ALA A 337 -12.05 17.02 3.56
N LEU A 338 -10.73 17.14 3.69
CA LEU A 338 -9.79 16.71 2.67
C LEU A 338 -9.82 15.19 2.51
N ALA A 339 -9.80 14.42 3.61
CA ALA A 339 -9.92 12.96 3.57
C ALA A 339 -11.21 12.54 2.83
N LEU A 340 -12.32 13.23 3.11
CA LEU A 340 -13.59 12.99 2.40
C LEU A 340 -13.47 13.25 0.89
N ARG A 341 -12.91 14.40 0.49
CA ARG A 341 -12.70 14.70 -0.94
C ARG A 341 -11.81 13.66 -1.63
N VAL A 342 -10.76 13.18 -0.96
CA VAL A 342 -9.88 12.13 -1.51
C VAL A 342 -10.65 10.82 -1.67
N ALA A 343 -11.47 10.42 -0.69
CA ALA A 343 -12.29 9.21 -0.76
C ALA A 343 -13.28 9.26 -1.92
N GLU A 344 -13.99 10.38 -2.07
CA GLU A 344 -14.96 10.60 -3.15
C GLU A 344 -14.27 10.62 -4.53
N ALA A 345 -13.20 11.41 -4.68
CA ALA A 345 -12.46 11.53 -5.93
C ALA A 345 -11.73 10.24 -6.35
N GLY A 346 -11.37 9.40 -5.38
CA GLY A 346 -10.71 8.11 -5.61
C GLY A 346 -11.67 6.94 -5.82
N THR A 347 -12.94 7.09 -5.47
CA THR A 347 -13.95 6.03 -5.67
C THR A 347 -14.21 5.83 -7.16
N VAL A 348 -14.13 4.57 -7.62
CA VAL A 348 -14.28 4.21 -9.04
C VAL A 348 -15.58 3.45 -9.26
N LEU A 349 -16.44 3.96 -10.13
CA LEU A 349 -17.64 3.25 -10.59
C LEU A 349 -17.26 2.34 -11.77
N LEU A 350 -17.31 1.03 -11.55
CA LEU A 350 -16.90 0.02 -12.55
C LEU A 350 -18.06 -0.45 -13.43
N LYS A 351 -19.24 -0.55 -12.84
CA LYS A 351 -20.47 -0.97 -13.57
C LYS A 351 -21.68 -0.21 -13.02
N ASN A 352 -22.57 0.23 -13.92
CA ASN A 352 -23.83 0.91 -13.56
C ASN A 352 -24.93 0.61 -14.60
N GLU A 353 -25.36 -0.65 -14.63
CA GLU A 353 -26.38 -1.12 -15.57
C GLU A 353 -27.76 -0.60 -15.20
N ASN A 354 -28.49 -0.11 -16.19
CA ASN A 354 -29.80 0.50 -16.05
C ASN A 354 -29.84 1.70 -15.04
N LYS A 355 -28.68 2.35 -14.81
CA LYS A 355 -28.56 3.45 -13.86
C LYS A 355 -29.09 3.08 -12.47
N VAL A 356 -28.70 1.89 -11.98
CA VAL A 356 -29.03 1.43 -10.62
C VAL A 356 -28.47 2.39 -9.56
N LEU A 357 -27.41 3.11 -9.88
CA LEU A 357 -26.83 4.21 -9.14
C LEU A 357 -26.99 5.52 -9.92
N PRO A 358 -27.12 6.70 -9.28
CA PRO A 358 -27.25 6.86 -7.83
C PRO A 358 -28.58 6.34 -7.28
N LEU A 359 -28.53 5.90 -6.01
CA LEU A 359 -29.71 5.43 -5.28
C LEU A 359 -30.72 6.56 -5.07
N LYS A 360 -31.98 6.20 -5.00
CA LYS A 360 -33.03 7.06 -4.48
C LYS A 360 -33.27 6.73 -3.01
N PRO A 361 -33.54 7.72 -2.15
CA PRO A 361 -33.85 7.50 -0.76
C PRO A 361 -35.30 7.02 -0.59
N GLU A 362 -35.66 5.86 -1.14
CA GLU A 362 -37.00 5.27 -1.14
C GLU A 362 -36.94 3.76 -0.92
N GLY A 363 -37.99 3.19 -0.37
CA GLY A 363 -38.13 1.74 -0.19
C GLY A 363 -37.24 1.16 0.89
N GLN A 364 -36.81 -0.10 0.71
CA GLN A 364 -35.91 -0.79 1.61
C GLN A 364 -34.57 -1.07 0.93
N ILE A 365 -33.49 -0.62 1.57
CA ILE A 365 -32.10 -0.83 1.13
C ILE A 365 -31.43 -1.82 2.07
N ALA A 366 -31.02 -2.97 1.54
CA ALA A 366 -30.24 -3.93 2.31
C ALA A 366 -28.74 -3.63 2.15
N VAL A 367 -28.05 -3.41 3.26
CA VAL A 367 -26.59 -3.36 3.34
C VAL A 367 -26.13 -4.73 3.84
N ILE A 368 -25.44 -5.47 3.00
CA ILE A 368 -25.08 -6.87 3.22
C ILE A 368 -23.57 -7.00 3.15
N GLY A 369 -22.99 -7.86 3.96
CA GLY A 369 -21.58 -8.17 3.92
C GLY A 369 -20.73 -7.50 4.99
N PRO A 370 -19.49 -7.99 5.16
CA PRO A 370 -18.62 -7.59 6.28
C PRO A 370 -18.27 -6.11 6.25
N ALA A 371 -17.94 -5.57 5.07
CA ALA A 371 -17.53 -4.18 4.97
C ALA A 371 -18.70 -3.18 5.08
N GLY A 372 -19.93 -3.63 5.20
CA GLY A 372 -21.06 -2.77 5.55
C GLY A 372 -20.96 -2.18 6.94
N ARG A 373 -20.38 -2.91 7.88
CA ARG A 373 -20.16 -2.50 9.27
C ARG A 373 -18.70 -2.44 9.67
N ASP A 374 -17.93 -3.44 9.25
CA ASP A 374 -16.52 -3.64 9.63
C ASP A 374 -15.61 -3.37 8.42
N ALA A 375 -15.80 -2.22 7.75
CA ALA A 375 -15.00 -1.82 6.61
C ALA A 375 -13.54 -1.59 7.01
N LEU A 376 -12.64 -1.97 6.12
CA LEU A 376 -11.22 -1.68 6.24
C LEU A 376 -10.99 -0.21 5.90
N THR A 377 -10.46 0.54 6.85
CA THR A 377 -10.19 1.98 6.69
C THR A 377 -8.81 2.24 6.11
N GLY A 378 -7.85 1.32 6.28
CA GLY A 378 -6.48 1.51 5.86
C GLY A 378 -5.72 0.19 5.69
N VAL A 379 -4.46 0.32 5.38
CA VAL A 379 -3.48 -0.78 5.19
C VAL A 379 -3.08 -1.34 6.55
N MET A 380 -2.80 -2.64 6.61
CA MET A 380 -2.27 -3.25 7.83
C MET A 380 -0.77 -3.01 7.97
N TRP A 381 -0.34 -2.91 9.19
CA TRP A 381 1.02 -2.79 9.70
C TRP A 381 1.70 -1.42 9.51
N SER A 382 2.74 -1.27 8.64
CA SER A 382 3.63 -0.08 8.62
C SER A 382 2.92 1.23 8.34
N THR A 383 1.75 1.20 7.74
CA THR A 383 0.98 2.40 7.36
C THR A 383 -0.41 2.45 7.97
N PHE A 384 -0.69 1.59 8.95
CA PHE A 384 -1.98 1.63 9.65
C PHE A 384 -2.11 2.90 10.50
N VAL A 385 -3.20 3.63 10.25
CA VAL A 385 -3.59 4.82 11.01
C VAL A 385 -4.92 4.54 11.68
N ASP A 386 -5.00 4.80 12.99
CA ASP A 386 -6.27 4.70 13.73
C ASP A 386 -7.23 5.79 13.22
N PRO A 387 -8.37 5.43 12.60
CA PRO A 387 -9.31 6.41 12.05
C PRO A 387 -10.07 7.17 13.14
N GLY A 388 -9.92 6.78 14.41
CA GLY A 388 -10.71 7.33 15.49
C GLY A 388 -12.19 6.97 15.36
N GLN A 389 -13.07 7.97 15.56
CA GLN A 389 -14.51 7.81 15.33
C GLN A 389 -14.86 8.15 13.88
N PHE A 390 -15.57 7.28 13.21
CA PHE A 390 -16.09 7.48 11.87
C PHE A 390 -17.45 6.77 11.74
N LEU A 391 -18.26 7.18 10.77
CA LEU A 391 -19.49 6.47 10.43
C LEU A 391 -19.13 5.21 9.63
N THR A 392 -19.70 4.08 10.03
CA THR A 392 -19.67 2.87 9.21
C THR A 392 -20.48 3.06 7.92
N PRO A 393 -20.25 2.30 6.84
CA PRO A 393 -21.07 2.40 5.63
C PRO A 393 -22.56 2.27 5.89
N VAL A 394 -23.01 1.32 6.74
CA VAL A 394 -24.44 1.16 7.05
C VAL A 394 -25.01 2.38 7.76
N GLU A 395 -24.29 2.97 8.71
CA GLU A 395 -24.73 4.18 9.44
C GLU A 395 -24.80 5.40 8.50
N ALA A 396 -23.79 5.59 7.66
CA ALA A 396 -23.74 6.69 6.71
C ALA A 396 -24.80 6.56 5.61
N ILE A 397 -25.05 5.35 5.10
CA ILE A 397 -26.14 5.07 4.16
C ILE A 397 -27.49 5.35 4.81
N ALA A 398 -27.69 4.96 6.07
CA ALA A 398 -28.93 5.25 6.80
C ALA A 398 -29.12 6.76 7.01
N ALA A 399 -28.06 7.49 7.34
CA ALA A 399 -28.09 8.94 7.46
C ALA A 399 -28.41 9.64 6.13
N ALA A 400 -27.79 9.21 5.03
CA ALA A 400 -28.01 9.76 3.69
C ALA A 400 -29.41 9.45 3.15
N ALA A 401 -29.96 8.27 3.46
CA ALA A 401 -31.32 7.87 3.09
C ALA A 401 -32.41 8.63 3.89
N GLY A 402 -32.06 9.04 5.12
CA GLY A 402 -33.01 9.75 6.00
C GLY A 402 -34.29 8.95 6.25
N ALA A 403 -35.43 9.64 6.39
CA ALA A 403 -36.74 8.99 6.58
C ALA A 403 -37.35 8.43 5.28
N GLY A 404 -36.72 8.67 4.13
CA GLY A 404 -37.25 8.26 2.82
C GLY A 404 -37.07 6.76 2.53
N ALA A 405 -36.07 6.11 3.12
CA ALA A 405 -35.82 4.69 2.93
C ALA A 405 -35.54 3.97 4.25
N LYS A 406 -35.91 2.68 4.32
CA LYS A 406 -35.54 1.80 5.43
C LYS A 406 -34.21 1.09 5.10
N VAL A 407 -33.17 1.41 5.86
CA VAL A 407 -31.88 0.72 5.72
C VAL A 407 -31.80 -0.42 6.75
N VAL A 408 -31.46 -1.62 6.25
CA VAL A 408 -31.37 -2.86 7.04
C VAL A 408 -30.02 -3.53 6.76
N HIS A 409 -29.49 -4.31 7.72
CA HIS A 409 -28.16 -4.90 7.62
C HIS A 409 -28.19 -6.40 7.93
N ALA A 410 -27.40 -7.16 7.16
CA ALA A 410 -27.04 -8.52 7.46
C ALA A 410 -25.54 -8.77 7.19
N GLN A 411 -24.87 -9.47 8.09
CA GLN A 411 -23.42 -9.70 8.00
C GLN A 411 -23.02 -10.53 6.78
N GLY A 412 -23.72 -11.61 6.46
CA GLY A 412 -23.52 -12.47 5.28
C GLY A 412 -22.18 -13.22 5.22
N SER A 413 -21.10 -12.63 5.68
CA SER A 413 -19.74 -13.18 5.79
C SER A 413 -19.01 -12.52 6.97
N ILE A 414 -18.05 -13.20 7.57
CA ILE A 414 -17.18 -12.60 8.60
C ILE A 414 -16.17 -11.62 7.96
N GLY A 415 -15.94 -11.70 6.66
CA GLY A 415 -14.95 -10.90 5.97
C GLY A 415 -13.56 -11.54 5.96
N ASP A 416 -12.59 -10.76 5.52
CA ASP A 416 -11.20 -11.20 5.38
C ASP A 416 -10.39 -10.85 6.64
N PHE A 417 -10.82 -11.41 7.77
CA PHE A 417 -10.17 -11.23 9.09
C PHE A 417 -9.65 -12.55 9.62
N VAL A 418 -8.87 -12.49 10.71
CA VAL A 418 -8.48 -13.69 11.46
C VAL A 418 -9.73 -14.34 12.04
N LEU A 419 -9.94 -15.59 11.69
CA LEU A 419 -11.10 -16.36 12.18
C LEU A 419 -10.91 -16.74 13.66
N PRO A 420 -12.00 -16.87 14.42
CA PRO A 420 -11.96 -17.43 15.78
C PRO A 420 -11.26 -18.80 15.80
N SER A 421 -10.52 -19.09 16.88
CA SER A 421 -9.87 -20.40 17.04
C SER A 421 -10.84 -21.57 16.89
N PHE A 422 -10.42 -22.56 16.12
CA PHE A 422 -11.16 -23.79 15.93
C PHE A 422 -10.92 -24.76 17.10
N GLY A 423 -11.84 -24.77 18.04
CA GLY A 423 -11.70 -25.55 19.25
C GLY A 423 -13.05 -25.83 19.92
N ILE A 424 -13.01 -26.28 21.16
CA ILE A 424 -14.21 -26.57 21.97
C ILE A 424 -14.71 -25.32 22.72
N GLN A 425 -14.21 -24.13 22.40
CA GLN A 425 -14.67 -22.88 23.01
C GLN A 425 -15.99 -22.44 22.38
N GLU A 426 -16.83 -21.80 23.19
CA GLU A 426 -18.00 -21.08 22.67
C GLU A 426 -17.52 -19.83 21.90
N SER A 427 -17.80 -19.82 20.61
CA SER A 427 -17.60 -18.65 19.77
C SER A 427 -18.95 -17.96 19.56
N PRO A 428 -19.02 -16.61 19.58
CA PRO A 428 -20.24 -15.89 19.25
C PRO A 428 -20.73 -16.17 17.81
N PHE A 429 -19.88 -16.75 16.96
CA PHE A 429 -20.17 -17.09 15.57
C PHE A 429 -20.35 -18.60 15.33
N ALA A 430 -20.21 -19.43 16.37
CA ALA A 430 -20.36 -20.86 16.26
C ALA A 430 -21.18 -21.43 17.44
N PRO A 431 -22.19 -22.22 17.21
CA PRO A 431 -22.79 -23.06 18.25
C PRO A 431 -21.78 -24.11 18.74
N ARG A 432 -22.11 -24.77 19.80
CA ARG A 432 -21.28 -25.80 20.44
C ARG A 432 -20.64 -26.74 19.44
N ILE A 433 -19.32 -26.80 19.46
CA ILE A 433 -18.51 -27.57 18.52
C ILE A 433 -18.38 -28.99 19.08
N ALA A 434 -18.92 -29.99 18.38
CA ALA A 434 -18.69 -31.40 18.67
C ALA A 434 -17.33 -31.83 18.06
N LEU A 435 -16.25 -31.38 18.67
CA LEU A 435 -14.87 -31.72 18.29
C LEU A 435 -14.36 -32.77 19.26
N ALA A 436 -13.91 -33.90 18.77
CA ALA A 436 -13.36 -34.97 19.57
C ALA A 436 -12.04 -35.50 19.02
N THR A 437 -11.14 -35.91 19.91
CA THR A 437 -9.96 -36.69 19.54
C THR A 437 -10.34 -38.00 18.88
N PRO A 438 -9.46 -38.70 18.17
CA PRO A 438 -9.75 -40.00 17.59
C PRO A 438 -10.21 -41.05 18.59
N ASP A 439 -9.79 -40.94 19.87
CA ASP A 439 -10.20 -41.80 20.98
C ASP A 439 -11.44 -41.30 21.73
N GLY A 440 -12.09 -40.27 21.25
CA GLY A 440 -13.40 -39.78 21.73
C GLY A 440 -13.34 -38.73 22.85
N LYS A 441 -12.16 -38.23 23.23
CA LYS A 441 -12.06 -37.13 24.21
C LYS A 441 -12.38 -35.79 23.56
N PRO A 442 -12.91 -34.80 24.27
CA PRO A 442 -13.13 -33.46 23.70
C PRO A 442 -11.83 -32.79 23.28
N GLY A 443 -11.79 -32.19 22.08
CA GLY A 443 -10.69 -31.42 21.55
C GLY A 443 -9.86 -32.11 20.49
N TRP A 444 -8.62 -31.68 20.36
CA TRP A 444 -7.63 -32.15 19.42
C TRP A 444 -6.62 -33.09 20.07
N GLN A 445 -6.35 -34.24 19.46
CA GLN A 445 -5.15 -35.03 19.79
C GLN A 445 -3.94 -34.35 19.12
N VAL A 446 -2.83 -34.19 19.83
CA VAL A 446 -1.62 -33.59 19.31
C VAL A 446 -0.37 -34.37 19.67
N GLN A 447 0.52 -34.52 18.69
CA GLN A 447 1.87 -35.07 18.87
C GLN A 447 2.90 -34.01 18.51
N TYR A 448 3.83 -33.71 19.42
CA TYR A 448 4.90 -32.75 19.25
C TYR A 448 6.24 -33.44 19.01
N PHE A 449 7.06 -32.87 18.12
CA PHE A 449 8.37 -33.39 17.73
C PHE A 449 9.43 -32.29 17.90
N GLY A 450 10.65 -32.70 18.29
CA GLY A 450 11.80 -31.80 18.42
C GLY A 450 12.56 -31.54 17.11
N SER A 451 11.92 -31.74 15.98
CA SER A 451 12.46 -31.55 14.62
C SER A 451 11.48 -30.74 13.78
N GLU A 452 11.95 -30.19 12.65
CA GLU A 452 11.09 -29.45 11.71
C GLU A 452 10.45 -30.34 10.63
N ASP A 453 10.67 -31.64 10.65
CA ASP A 453 10.23 -32.60 9.63
C ASP A 453 9.44 -33.78 10.23
N TRP A 454 8.94 -33.62 11.46
CA TRP A 454 8.19 -34.65 12.22
C TRP A 454 9.00 -35.92 12.44
N SER A 455 10.33 -35.87 12.33
CA SER A 455 11.21 -37.02 12.61
C SER A 455 11.56 -37.13 14.11
N GLY A 456 12.02 -38.32 14.51
CA GLY A 456 12.44 -38.58 15.88
C GLY A 456 11.30 -39.01 16.80
N ALA A 457 11.61 -39.08 18.11
CA ALA A 457 10.63 -39.47 19.12
C ALA A 457 9.59 -38.37 19.34
N VAL A 458 8.35 -38.80 19.63
CA VAL A 458 7.29 -37.89 20.12
C VAL A 458 7.73 -37.33 21.48
N LEU A 459 7.91 -36.01 21.56
CA LEU A 459 8.27 -35.33 22.83
C LEU A 459 7.12 -35.31 23.78
N ARG A 460 5.91 -35.15 23.27
CA ARG A 460 4.67 -35.07 24.02
C ARG A 460 3.49 -35.47 23.15
N ASP A 461 2.62 -36.28 23.69
CA ASP A 461 1.32 -36.67 23.12
C ASP A 461 0.24 -36.21 24.11
N ASP A 462 -0.67 -35.33 23.64
CA ASP A 462 -1.59 -34.62 24.52
C ASP A 462 -2.96 -34.38 23.86
N ALA A 463 -3.96 -34.05 24.65
CA ALA A 463 -5.25 -33.57 24.17
C ALA A 463 -5.40 -32.06 24.50
N VAL A 464 -5.62 -31.23 23.49
CA VAL A 464 -5.78 -29.80 23.66
C VAL A 464 -7.13 -29.32 23.15
N LYS A 465 -7.63 -28.22 23.71
CA LYS A 465 -8.94 -27.66 23.38
C LYS A 465 -8.98 -27.01 22.01
N GLU A 466 -7.89 -26.41 21.61
CA GLU A 466 -7.78 -25.60 20.38
C GLU A 466 -6.35 -25.60 19.86
N ILE A 467 -6.18 -25.20 18.62
CA ILE A 467 -4.87 -24.94 18.03
C ILE A 467 -4.65 -23.43 18.08
N ASP A 468 -3.95 -22.96 19.13
CA ASP A 468 -3.57 -21.57 19.31
C ASP A 468 -2.28 -21.50 20.13
N ILE A 469 -1.14 -21.43 19.46
CA ILE A 469 0.19 -21.40 20.07
C ILE A 469 0.93 -20.17 19.58
N THR A 470 1.42 -19.37 20.54
CA THR A 470 2.38 -18.27 20.29
C THR A 470 3.67 -18.58 21.03
N GLY A 471 4.79 -18.60 20.32
CA GLY A 471 6.07 -18.98 20.87
C GLY A 471 6.20 -20.50 21.02
N ARG A 472 6.33 -20.99 22.26
CA ARG A 472 6.50 -22.42 22.57
C ARG A 472 5.26 -22.96 23.29
N ALA A 473 4.86 -24.18 22.98
CA ALA A 473 3.70 -24.79 23.64
C ALA A 473 3.90 -25.01 25.15
N TRP A 474 5.14 -25.18 25.62
CA TRP A 474 5.52 -25.24 27.03
C TRP A 474 6.97 -24.79 27.26
N THR A 475 7.32 -24.50 28.51
CA THR A 475 8.69 -24.14 28.90
C THR A 475 9.65 -25.32 28.66
N GLY A 476 10.78 -25.07 27.97
CA GLY A 476 11.75 -26.11 27.62
C GLY A 476 11.51 -26.82 26.30
N MET A 477 10.43 -26.52 25.58
CA MET A 477 10.26 -26.97 24.20
C MET A 477 11.37 -26.44 23.31
N PRO A 478 11.94 -27.22 22.35
CA PRO A 478 12.94 -26.77 21.39
C PRO A 478 12.45 -25.53 20.59
N GLU A 479 13.39 -24.72 20.08
CA GLU A 479 13.06 -23.60 19.18
C GLU A 479 12.54 -24.06 17.84
N LYS A 480 13.15 -25.14 17.33
CA LYS A 480 12.75 -25.83 16.12
C LYS A 480 11.91 -27.02 16.48
N TRP A 481 10.66 -27.03 16.04
CA TRP A 481 9.72 -28.07 16.36
C TRP A 481 8.66 -28.26 15.27
N SER A 482 7.97 -29.37 15.34
CA SER A 482 6.78 -29.62 14.53
C SER A 482 5.71 -30.32 15.37
N ALA A 483 4.49 -30.32 14.85
CA ALA A 483 3.36 -30.98 15.50
C ALA A 483 2.36 -31.53 14.48
N LYS A 484 1.61 -32.56 14.93
CA LYS A 484 0.47 -33.13 14.19
C LYS A 484 -0.74 -33.10 15.10
N TRP A 485 -1.78 -32.39 14.69
CA TRP A 485 -3.08 -32.43 15.34
C TRP A 485 -4.04 -33.28 14.51
N SER A 486 -4.95 -33.95 15.20
CA SER A 486 -6.08 -34.64 14.58
C SER A 486 -7.32 -34.52 15.44
N ALA A 487 -8.47 -34.34 14.82
CA ALA A 487 -9.75 -34.35 15.49
C ALA A 487 -10.84 -34.83 14.54
N ASP A 488 -11.91 -35.39 15.12
CA ASP A 488 -13.17 -35.67 14.46
C ASP A 488 -14.15 -34.55 14.78
N TYR A 489 -14.74 -33.98 13.74
CA TYR A 489 -15.77 -32.94 13.83
C TYR A 489 -17.10 -33.47 13.28
N THR A 490 -18.20 -33.23 14.01
CA THR A 490 -19.54 -33.53 13.54
C THR A 490 -20.31 -32.22 13.40
N PRO A 491 -20.58 -31.74 12.17
CA PRO A 491 -21.35 -30.53 11.95
C PRO A 491 -22.81 -30.69 12.39
N ASP A 492 -23.40 -29.62 12.90
CA ASP A 492 -24.82 -29.53 13.23
C ASP A 492 -25.67 -28.93 12.08
N GLU A 493 -25.02 -28.39 11.05
CA GLU A 493 -25.66 -27.82 9.84
C GLU A 493 -24.90 -28.24 8.58
N ASP A 494 -25.60 -28.23 7.43
CA ASP A 494 -24.96 -28.29 6.12
C ASP A 494 -24.40 -26.92 5.77
N GLY A 495 -23.25 -26.87 5.13
CA GLY A 495 -22.75 -25.56 4.65
C GLY A 495 -21.31 -25.54 4.20
N LEU A 496 -20.96 -24.44 3.52
CA LEU A 496 -19.59 -24.10 3.19
C LEU A 496 -18.93 -23.46 4.42
N VAL A 497 -17.88 -24.13 4.91
CA VAL A 497 -17.09 -23.68 6.07
C VAL A 497 -15.77 -23.14 5.58
N ARG A 498 -15.31 -21.99 6.11
CA ARG A 498 -14.00 -21.44 5.86
C ARG A 498 -13.07 -21.77 7.04
N LEU A 499 -11.89 -22.31 6.70
CA LEU A 499 -10.77 -22.50 7.61
C LEU A 499 -9.68 -21.50 7.28
N ALA A 500 -8.99 -21.00 8.30
CA ALA A 500 -7.84 -20.09 8.14
C ALA A 500 -6.73 -20.45 9.14
N ALA A 501 -5.50 -20.54 8.66
CA ALA A 501 -4.32 -20.75 9.48
C ALA A 501 -3.50 -19.45 9.54
N SER A 502 -3.44 -18.84 10.73
CA SER A 502 -2.52 -17.74 11.04
C SER A 502 -1.25 -18.35 11.62
N LEU A 503 -0.11 -18.19 10.95
CA LEU A 503 1.09 -18.93 11.34
C LEU A 503 2.38 -18.18 10.99
N SER A 504 3.47 -18.58 11.66
CA SER A 504 4.84 -18.47 11.20
C SER A 504 5.42 -19.87 11.11
N GLY A 505 5.88 -20.26 9.93
CA GLY A 505 6.30 -21.62 9.60
C GLY A 505 5.50 -22.21 8.45
N THR A 506 5.41 -23.53 8.40
CA THR A 506 4.72 -24.29 7.36
C THR A 506 3.52 -25.01 7.95
N VAL A 507 2.38 -25.03 7.25
CA VAL A 507 1.19 -25.77 7.68
C VAL A 507 0.57 -26.53 6.51
N LYS A 508 -0.01 -27.69 6.80
CA LYS A 508 -0.89 -28.45 5.91
C LYS A 508 -2.13 -28.89 6.67
N VAL A 509 -3.31 -28.49 6.20
CA VAL A 509 -4.60 -28.89 6.76
C VAL A 509 -5.31 -29.81 5.79
N ARG A 510 -5.75 -30.97 6.26
CA ARG A 510 -6.57 -31.94 5.51
C ARG A 510 -7.93 -32.12 6.18
N VAL A 511 -8.95 -32.28 5.35
CA VAL A 511 -10.30 -32.64 5.78
C VAL A 511 -10.72 -33.87 5.00
N ASP A 512 -11.02 -34.96 5.70
CA ASP A 512 -11.26 -36.30 5.12
C ASP A 512 -10.16 -36.71 4.12
N GLY A 513 -8.88 -36.44 4.45
CA GLY A 513 -7.70 -36.70 3.61
C GLY A 513 -7.48 -35.72 2.46
N LYS A 514 -8.45 -34.85 2.12
CA LYS A 514 -8.30 -33.81 1.08
C LYS A 514 -7.59 -32.60 1.66
N VAL A 515 -6.52 -32.14 0.97
CA VAL A 515 -5.79 -30.91 1.32
C VAL A 515 -6.70 -29.70 1.13
N VAL A 516 -6.89 -28.91 2.17
CA VAL A 516 -7.68 -27.66 2.20
C VAL A 516 -6.78 -26.44 2.32
N ILE A 517 -5.72 -26.53 3.12
CA ILE A 517 -4.70 -25.49 3.26
C ILE A 517 -3.33 -26.16 3.12
N ASP A 518 -2.44 -25.58 2.34
CA ASP A 518 -1.03 -25.98 2.22
C ASP A 518 -0.18 -24.75 1.93
N GLY A 519 0.80 -24.46 2.78
CA GLY A 519 1.67 -23.32 2.54
C GLY A 519 2.52 -22.91 3.73
N MET A 520 3.21 -21.77 3.55
CA MET A 520 4.17 -21.23 4.49
C MET A 520 3.97 -19.72 4.65
N ARG A 521 4.29 -19.23 5.87
CA ARG A 521 4.50 -17.81 6.16
C ARG A 521 5.77 -17.64 6.95
N SER A 522 6.61 -16.67 6.59
CA SER A 522 7.89 -16.43 7.26
C SER A 522 7.75 -15.70 8.59
N THR A 523 6.70 -14.92 8.76
CA THR A 523 6.41 -14.16 9.97
C THR A 523 5.00 -14.45 10.47
N ALA A 524 4.82 -14.40 11.77
CA ALA A 524 3.53 -14.65 12.41
C ALA A 524 2.78 -13.34 12.62
N SER A 525 1.47 -13.39 12.39
CA SER A 525 0.57 -12.35 12.79
C SER A 525 -0.44 -12.81 13.80
N THR A 526 -0.74 -11.94 14.75
CA THR A 526 -1.78 -12.19 15.75
C THR A 526 -2.93 -11.22 15.69
N PHE A 527 -2.77 -10.02 15.09
CA PHE A 527 -3.85 -9.03 15.17
C PHE A 527 -3.71 -7.89 14.16
N PRO A 528 -4.79 -7.41 13.52
CA PRO A 528 -4.80 -6.13 12.83
C PRO A 528 -4.35 -5.01 13.78
N GLY A 529 -3.28 -4.28 13.43
CA GLY A 529 -2.73 -3.20 14.27
C GLY A 529 -1.70 -3.62 15.32
N SER A 530 -1.40 -4.90 15.51
CA SER A 530 -0.40 -5.36 16.50
C SER A 530 1.06 -5.36 16.00
N GLY A 531 1.30 -4.98 14.76
CA GLY A 531 2.66 -4.90 14.20
C GLY A 531 3.22 -6.21 13.63
N ASN A 532 2.53 -7.34 13.75
CA ASN A 532 2.98 -8.66 13.29
C ASN A 532 1.86 -9.43 12.58
N TYR A 533 1.15 -8.80 11.65
CA TYR A 533 0.06 -9.45 10.94
C TYR A 533 0.53 -10.01 9.59
N THR A 534 0.45 -11.33 9.39
CA THR A 534 0.56 -11.96 8.08
C THR A 534 -0.82 -12.41 7.59
N TYR A 535 -1.03 -12.31 6.29
CA TYR A 535 -2.27 -12.80 5.68
C TYR A 535 -2.44 -14.30 5.96
N PRO A 536 -3.56 -14.74 6.57
CA PRO A 536 -3.76 -16.14 6.89
C PRO A 536 -3.86 -16.99 5.63
N LEU A 537 -3.34 -18.21 5.68
CA LEU A 537 -3.64 -19.22 4.66
C LEU A 537 -5.07 -19.68 4.85
N GLN A 538 -5.86 -19.70 3.78
CA GLN A 538 -7.30 -19.97 3.85
C GLN A 538 -7.71 -21.08 2.89
N GLY A 539 -8.76 -21.79 3.27
CA GLY A 539 -9.42 -22.78 2.42
C GLY A 539 -10.87 -22.99 2.83
N THR A 540 -11.67 -23.51 1.92
CA THR A 540 -13.08 -23.81 2.17
C THR A 540 -13.35 -25.30 2.01
N VAL A 541 -14.31 -25.79 2.79
CA VAL A 541 -14.79 -27.17 2.73
C VAL A 541 -16.31 -27.20 2.85
N GLN A 542 -16.97 -28.00 2.01
CA GLN A 542 -18.38 -28.29 2.14
C GLN A 542 -18.58 -29.38 3.18
N LEU A 543 -19.27 -29.10 4.26
CA LEU A 543 -19.60 -30.03 5.31
C LEU A 543 -21.07 -30.44 5.24
N ALA A 544 -21.37 -31.65 5.73
CA ALA A 544 -22.72 -32.21 5.79
C ALA A 544 -23.12 -32.46 7.25
N ARG A 545 -24.31 -32.02 7.62
CA ARG A 545 -24.90 -32.21 8.95
C ARG A 545 -24.82 -33.66 9.42
N GLY A 546 -24.33 -33.86 10.63
CA GLY A 546 -24.25 -35.20 11.27
C GLY A 546 -23.19 -36.13 10.68
N LYS A 547 -22.51 -35.73 9.59
CA LYS A 547 -21.42 -36.52 9.01
C LYS A 547 -20.14 -36.27 9.79
N LYS A 548 -19.64 -37.30 10.45
CA LYS A 548 -18.34 -37.26 11.13
C LYS A 548 -17.25 -37.03 10.11
N THR A 549 -16.44 -35.97 10.29
CA THR A 549 -15.40 -35.52 9.38
C THR A 549 -14.06 -35.47 10.11
N ARG A 550 -13.01 -36.07 9.56
CA ARG A 550 -11.66 -36.06 10.12
C ARG A 550 -10.93 -34.82 9.65
N ILE A 551 -10.35 -34.06 10.60
CA ILE A 551 -9.48 -32.90 10.33
C ILE A 551 -8.10 -33.20 10.86
N GLU A 552 -7.08 -32.99 10.02
CA GLU A 552 -5.68 -33.20 10.35
C GLU A 552 -4.89 -31.94 10.03
N VAL A 553 -3.98 -31.56 10.93
CA VAL A 553 -3.13 -30.39 10.80
C VAL A 553 -1.68 -30.77 11.06
N ASP A 554 -0.84 -30.66 10.05
CA ASP A 554 0.62 -30.77 10.19
C ASP A 554 1.21 -29.36 10.20
N TYR A 555 2.01 -29.06 11.21
CA TYR A 555 2.69 -27.78 11.35
C TYR A 555 4.18 -27.97 11.63
N SER A 556 4.99 -27.08 11.10
CA SER A 556 6.42 -27.01 11.37
C SER A 556 6.92 -25.56 11.47
N THR A 557 7.89 -25.30 12.35
CA THR A 557 8.60 -24.01 12.46
C THR A 557 9.48 -23.73 11.26
N ARG A 558 9.62 -24.66 10.31
CA ARG A 558 10.42 -24.49 9.09
C ARG A 558 9.98 -23.25 8.32
N GLY A 559 10.94 -22.37 8.02
CA GLY A 559 10.72 -21.13 7.28
C GLY A 559 10.25 -19.96 8.14
N SER A 560 10.11 -20.14 9.47
CA SER A 560 9.83 -19.04 10.39
C SER A 560 11.06 -18.15 10.55
N LEU A 561 10.91 -16.84 10.37
CA LEU A 561 11.96 -15.83 10.55
C LEU A 561 11.83 -15.09 11.89
N MET A 562 10.63 -14.85 12.35
CA MET A 562 10.38 -14.06 13.56
C MET A 562 9.25 -14.67 14.38
N GLY A 563 9.61 -15.23 15.54
CA GLY A 563 8.64 -15.82 16.46
C GLY A 563 7.93 -17.04 15.88
N THR A 564 7.36 -17.86 16.74
CA THR A 564 6.56 -19.02 16.35
C THR A 564 5.10 -18.74 16.62
N ARG A 565 4.25 -19.03 15.64
CA ARG A 565 2.80 -18.90 15.75
C ARG A 565 2.11 -19.99 14.94
N ILE A 566 1.09 -20.58 15.51
CA ILE A 566 0.07 -21.35 14.78
C ILE A 566 -1.28 -21.15 15.45
N GLN A 567 -2.26 -20.68 14.69
CA GLN A 567 -3.67 -20.66 15.08
C GLN A 567 -4.49 -21.21 13.92
N LEU A 568 -5.29 -22.20 14.16
CA LEU A 568 -6.31 -22.64 13.23
C LEU A 568 -7.64 -21.99 13.63
N GLY A 569 -8.14 -21.13 12.76
CA GLY A 569 -9.43 -20.46 12.92
C GLY A 569 -10.48 -21.03 11.97
N TRP A 570 -11.74 -20.82 12.24
CA TRP A 570 -12.81 -21.32 11.40
C TRP A 570 -14.10 -20.50 11.50
N GLN A 571 -14.89 -20.56 10.43
CA GLN A 571 -16.25 -20.07 10.38
C GLN A 571 -17.20 -21.26 10.22
N ALA A 572 -17.89 -21.63 11.29
CA ALA A 572 -18.71 -22.83 11.34
C ALA A 572 -20.09 -22.63 10.73
N LYS A 573 -20.69 -21.45 10.93
CA LYS A 573 -22.06 -21.17 10.48
C LYS A 573 -22.07 -20.30 9.24
N SER A 574 -22.80 -20.72 8.21
CA SER A 574 -23.02 -19.86 7.06
C SER A 574 -23.96 -18.70 7.44
N LEU A 575 -23.49 -17.48 7.23
CA LEU A 575 -24.28 -16.25 7.40
C LEU A 575 -25.08 -15.86 6.15
N ILE A 576 -24.89 -16.58 5.04
CA ILE A 576 -25.53 -16.32 3.73
C ILE A 576 -27.07 -16.44 3.79
N PRO A 577 -27.70 -17.43 4.47
CA PRO A 577 -29.16 -17.56 4.46
C PRO A 577 -29.91 -16.33 4.99
N GLU A 578 -29.42 -15.71 6.06
CA GLU A 578 -29.99 -14.46 6.60
C GLU A 578 -29.86 -13.31 5.60
N ALA A 579 -28.67 -13.14 5.00
CA ALA A 579 -28.39 -12.13 3.99
C ALA A 579 -29.30 -12.29 2.75
N VAL A 580 -29.53 -13.52 2.29
CA VAL A 580 -30.42 -13.85 1.16
C VAL A 580 -31.88 -13.51 1.50
N ALA A 581 -32.34 -13.84 2.70
CA ALA A 581 -33.70 -13.51 3.13
C ALA A 581 -33.89 -11.96 3.14
N LEU A 582 -32.91 -11.24 3.66
CA LEU A 582 -32.94 -9.78 3.70
C LEU A 582 -32.90 -9.16 2.29
N ALA A 583 -32.03 -9.65 1.41
CA ALA A 583 -31.91 -9.19 0.03
C ALA A 583 -33.23 -9.39 -0.74
N ARG A 584 -33.90 -10.54 -0.55
CA ARG A 584 -35.17 -10.85 -1.19
C ARG A 584 -36.29 -9.89 -0.77
N ALA A 585 -36.26 -9.40 0.47
CA ALA A 585 -37.25 -8.49 1.03
C ALA A 585 -36.94 -7.01 0.73
N SER A 586 -35.88 -6.71 0.00
CA SER A 586 -35.39 -5.35 -0.22
C SER A 586 -35.45 -4.95 -1.70
N ASP A 587 -35.66 -3.65 -1.96
CA ASP A 587 -35.70 -3.10 -3.32
C ASP A 587 -34.31 -3.06 -3.97
N VAL A 588 -33.28 -2.82 -3.16
CA VAL A 588 -31.87 -2.78 -3.56
C VAL A 588 -31.03 -3.56 -2.53
N ALA A 589 -30.08 -4.34 -3.01
CA ALA A 589 -29.08 -5.01 -2.18
C ALA A 589 -27.68 -4.47 -2.47
N LEU A 590 -27.06 -3.86 -1.48
CA LEU A 590 -25.67 -3.40 -1.51
C LEU A 590 -24.79 -4.44 -0.81
N VAL A 591 -23.95 -5.14 -1.57
CA VAL A 591 -23.07 -6.19 -1.02
C VAL A 591 -21.67 -5.60 -0.84
N PHE A 592 -21.31 -5.37 0.40
CA PHE A 592 -20.01 -4.84 0.81
C PHE A 592 -19.04 -5.98 1.14
N VAL A 593 -18.03 -6.14 0.33
CA VAL A 593 -16.98 -7.15 0.51
C VAL A 593 -15.64 -6.49 0.83
N ASN A 594 -14.78 -7.22 1.54
CA ASN A 594 -13.46 -6.72 1.89
C ASN A 594 -12.35 -7.73 1.58
N GLN A 595 -11.14 -7.22 1.45
CA GLN A 595 -9.92 -8.01 1.35
C GLN A 595 -8.79 -7.26 2.03
N VAL A 596 -8.16 -7.88 3.01
CA VAL A 596 -7.04 -7.31 3.77
C VAL A 596 -5.77 -7.30 2.92
N THR A 597 -5.03 -6.20 2.97
CA THR A 597 -3.67 -6.10 2.43
C THR A 597 -2.79 -5.29 3.38
N GLY A 598 -1.48 -5.48 3.29
CA GLY A 598 -0.52 -4.77 4.13
C GLY A 598 0.89 -5.26 3.91
N GLU A 599 1.81 -4.72 4.68
CA GLU A 599 3.19 -5.17 4.70
C GLU A 599 3.24 -6.65 5.14
N GLU A 600 4.08 -7.46 4.47
CA GLU A 600 4.19 -8.92 4.61
C GLU A 600 2.92 -9.72 4.21
N MET A 601 1.99 -9.10 3.49
CA MET A 601 0.67 -9.66 3.22
C MET A 601 0.36 -9.78 1.71
N ASP A 602 1.31 -10.27 0.91
CA ASP A 602 1.03 -10.58 -0.50
C ASP A 602 -0.11 -11.58 -0.63
N ARG A 603 -1.01 -11.32 -1.56
CA ARG A 603 -2.12 -12.21 -1.87
C ARG A 603 -1.65 -13.40 -2.72
N ASP A 604 -2.20 -14.58 -2.45
CA ASP A 604 -1.87 -15.78 -3.23
C ASP A 604 -2.55 -15.78 -4.62
N ASN A 605 -3.69 -15.08 -4.73
CA ASN A 605 -4.47 -14.99 -5.96
C ASN A 605 -5.27 -13.67 -6.02
N TYR A 606 -6.08 -13.49 -7.06
CA TYR A 606 -6.93 -12.31 -7.27
C TYR A 606 -8.39 -12.51 -6.85
N HIS A 607 -8.76 -13.64 -6.21
CA HIS A 607 -10.12 -13.89 -5.76
C HIS A 607 -10.42 -13.18 -4.43
N LEU A 608 -11.67 -12.81 -4.25
CA LEU A 608 -12.20 -12.56 -2.92
C LEU A 608 -12.21 -13.85 -2.11
N PRO A 609 -12.22 -13.82 -0.78
CA PRO A 609 -12.51 -15.01 0.02
C PRO A 609 -13.77 -15.71 -0.49
N ALA A 610 -13.72 -17.04 -0.62
CA ALA A 610 -14.75 -17.82 -1.33
C ALA A 610 -16.16 -17.67 -0.74
N ASP A 611 -16.29 -17.44 0.56
CA ASP A 611 -17.58 -17.19 1.20
C ASP A 611 -18.17 -15.81 0.80
N GLN A 612 -17.33 -14.83 0.48
CA GLN A 612 -17.80 -13.54 -0.02
C GLN A 612 -18.24 -13.63 -1.50
N GLU A 613 -17.54 -14.40 -2.33
CA GLU A 613 -18.00 -14.66 -3.72
C GLU A 613 -19.33 -15.42 -3.71
N ALA A 614 -19.46 -16.45 -2.84
CA ALA A 614 -20.70 -17.18 -2.66
C ALA A 614 -21.85 -16.30 -2.13
N LEU A 615 -21.55 -15.34 -1.27
CA LEU A 615 -22.52 -14.35 -0.79
C LEU A 615 -23.04 -13.46 -1.95
N ILE A 616 -22.14 -12.95 -2.78
CA ILE A 616 -22.52 -12.13 -3.95
C ILE A 616 -23.46 -12.95 -4.85
N ASP A 617 -23.08 -14.17 -5.17
CA ASP A 617 -23.87 -15.05 -6.05
C ASP A 617 -25.25 -15.34 -5.48
N ALA A 618 -25.34 -15.66 -4.19
CA ALA A 618 -26.60 -15.97 -3.53
C ALA A 618 -27.53 -14.75 -3.43
N VAL A 619 -27.00 -13.58 -3.14
CA VAL A 619 -27.77 -12.33 -3.10
C VAL A 619 -28.24 -11.92 -4.49
N ALA A 620 -27.38 -11.97 -5.50
CA ALA A 620 -27.72 -11.60 -6.87
C ALA A 620 -28.79 -12.53 -7.48
N ALA A 621 -28.84 -13.80 -7.04
CA ALA A 621 -29.86 -14.76 -7.46
C ALA A 621 -31.27 -14.37 -7.02
N VAL A 622 -31.42 -13.62 -5.94
CA VAL A 622 -32.73 -13.23 -5.35
C VAL A 622 -33.08 -11.76 -5.49
N ASN A 623 -32.09 -10.89 -5.70
CA ASN A 623 -32.29 -9.46 -5.91
C ASN A 623 -31.62 -8.96 -7.18
N ARG A 624 -32.43 -8.54 -8.17
CA ARG A 624 -31.92 -8.07 -9.46
C ARG A 624 -31.22 -6.71 -9.40
N ASN A 625 -31.44 -5.94 -8.34
CA ASN A 625 -30.83 -4.64 -8.13
C ASN A 625 -29.64 -4.75 -7.14
N THR A 626 -28.81 -5.76 -7.37
CA THR A 626 -27.60 -5.96 -6.56
C THR A 626 -26.48 -5.05 -7.06
N VAL A 627 -25.86 -4.34 -6.12
CA VAL A 627 -24.67 -3.53 -6.29
C VAL A 627 -23.58 -4.08 -5.38
N VAL A 628 -22.41 -4.37 -5.91
CA VAL A 628 -21.25 -4.79 -5.11
C VAL A 628 -20.35 -3.59 -4.83
N VAL A 629 -19.98 -3.41 -3.58
CA VAL A 629 -19.03 -2.40 -3.13
C VAL A 629 -17.76 -3.10 -2.66
N LEU A 630 -16.66 -2.84 -3.34
CA LEU A 630 -15.36 -3.45 -3.10
C LEU A 630 -14.55 -2.57 -2.13
N ASN A 631 -14.31 -3.05 -0.93
CA ASN A 631 -13.37 -2.48 0.03
C ASN A 631 -12.08 -3.32 -0.01
N THR A 632 -11.35 -3.19 -1.12
CA THR A 632 -10.18 -4.02 -1.43
C THR A 632 -8.95 -3.15 -1.73
N GLY A 633 -7.78 -3.65 -1.36
CA GLY A 633 -6.51 -2.97 -1.58
C GLY A 633 -5.93 -3.12 -2.99
N GLY A 634 -6.67 -3.71 -3.93
CA GLY A 634 -6.23 -3.88 -5.31
C GLY A 634 -7.27 -4.55 -6.17
N ALA A 635 -6.89 -4.92 -7.39
CA ALA A 635 -7.74 -5.61 -8.34
C ALA A 635 -8.19 -6.98 -7.83
N VAL A 636 -9.44 -7.34 -8.15
CA VAL A 636 -10.01 -8.68 -7.94
C VAL A 636 -10.65 -9.18 -9.22
N VAL A 637 -10.60 -10.49 -9.47
CA VAL A 637 -11.38 -11.12 -10.53
C VAL A 637 -12.85 -11.19 -10.12
N MET A 638 -13.76 -11.08 -11.08
CA MET A 638 -15.19 -10.95 -10.80
C MET A 638 -16.04 -11.98 -11.60
N PRO A 639 -15.98 -13.27 -11.25
CA PRO A 639 -16.77 -14.29 -11.96
C PRO A 639 -18.28 -14.04 -11.86
N TRP A 640 -18.70 -13.27 -10.88
CA TRP A 640 -20.07 -12.87 -10.60
C TRP A 640 -20.52 -11.58 -11.34
N LEU A 641 -19.65 -10.87 -12.08
CA LEU A 641 -19.90 -9.54 -12.66
C LEU A 641 -21.18 -9.48 -13.53
N SER A 642 -21.47 -10.54 -14.29
CA SER A 642 -22.68 -10.60 -15.14
C SER A 642 -23.99 -10.68 -14.35
N LYS A 643 -23.94 -11.06 -13.08
CA LYS A 643 -25.11 -11.28 -12.22
C LYS A 643 -25.56 -10.02 -11.46
N VAL A 644 -24.71 -8.98 -11.39
CA VAL A 644 -24.97 -7.77 -10.62
C VAL A 644 -25.12 -6.55 -11.52
N LYS A 645 -25.87 -5.53 -11.08
CA LYS A 645 -26.12 -4.32 -11.87
C LYS A 645 -25.13 -3.19 -11.64
N GLY A 646 -24.51 -3.15 -10.47
CA GLY A 646 -23.54 -2.12 -10.14
C GLY A 646 -22.30 -2.71 -9.48
N VAL A 647 -21.14 -2.08 -9.72
CA VAL A 647 -19.89 -2.37 -9.01
C VAL A 647 -19.17 -1.07 -8.73
N VAL A 648 -18.80 -0.85 -7.47
CA VAL A 648 -18.08 0.32 -7.00
C VAL A 648 -16.82 -0.13 -6.27
N GLN A 649 -15.66 0.43 -6.61
CA GLN A 649 -14.40 0.26 -5.90
C GLN A 649 -14.18 1.45 -4.99
N MET A 650 -14.16 1.24 -3.66
CA MET A 650 -13.97 2.30 -2.68
C MET A 650 -12.56 2.31 -2.05
N TRP A 651 -11.71 1.34 -2.36
CA TRP A 651 -10.37 1.14 -1.77
C TRP A 651 -10.44 1.07 -0.23
N TYR A 652 -9.47 1.69 0.48
CA TYR A 652 -9.49 1.93 1.92
C TYR A 652 -9.56 3.44 2.18
N PRO A 653 -10.74 3.96 2.55
CA PRO A 653 -11.03 5.38 2.52
C PRO A 653 -10.69 6.15 3.81
N GLY A 654 -9.94 5.55 4.75
CA GLY A 654 -9.58 6.22 5.99
C GLY A 654 -10.77 6.57 6.88
N SER A 655 -10.70 7.71 7.54
CA SER A 655 -11.80 8.24 8.39
C SER A 655 -13.07 8.59 7.59
N ALA A 656 -12.97 8.69 6.25
CA ALA A 656 -14.10 9.02 5.38
C ALA A 656 -14.89 7.79 4.90
N THR A 657 -14.63 6.61 5.46
CA THR A 657 -15.14 5.30 4.96
C THR A 657 -16.65 5.28 4.74
N GLY A 658 -17.46 5.65 5.71
CA GLY A 658 -18.91 5.62 5.56
C GLY A 658 -19.46 6.80 4.76
N THR A 659 -19.04 8.01 5.11
CA THR A 659 -19.56 9.24 4.48
C THR A 659 -19.21 9.30 2.99
N GLY A 660 -17.97 8.99 2.62
CA GLY A 660 -17.51 9.04 1.23
C GLY A 660 -18.29 8.09 0.33
N ILE A 661 -18.44 6.81 0.76
CA ILE A 661 -19.20 5.85 -0.03
C ILE A 661 -20.70 6.19 -0.09
N ALA A 662 -21.30 6.65 1.00
CA ALA A 662 -22.71 7.07 1.00
C ALA A 662 -22.95 8.24 0.05
N ASN A 663 -22.07 9.26 0.06
CA ASN A 663 -22.18 10.40 -0.85
C ASN A 663 -22.14 9.97 -2.32
N VAL A 664 -21.26 9.04 -2.66
CA VAL A 664 -21.19 8.47 -4.02
C VAL A 664 -22.46 7.68 -4.32
N LEU A 665 -22.86 6.74 -3.46
CA LEU A 665 -24.02 5.88 -3.72
C LEU A 665 -25.32 6.67 -3.92
N PHE A 666 -25.52 7.79 -3.23
CA PHE A 666 -26.69 8.66 -3.39
C PHE A 666 -26.48 9.81 -4.39
N GLY A 667 -25.30 9.90 -5.01
CA GLY A 667 -25.00 10.90 -6.03
C GLY A 667 -24.84 12.31 -5.48
N GLN A 668 -24.52 12.47 -4.21
CA GLN A 668 -24.07 13.73 -3.62
C GLN A 668 -22.63 14.06 -4.08
N ALA A 669 -21.84 13.03 -4.34
CA ALA A 669 -20.54 13.11 -5.02
C ALA A 669 -20.58 12.30 -6.31
N ASP A 670 -19.87 12.80 -7.35
CA ASP A 670 -19.66 12.06 -8.58
C ASP A 670 -18.51 11.03 -8.40
N PRO A 671 -18.67 9.77 -8.83
CA PRO A 671 -17.59 8.78 -8.81
C PRO A 671 -16.57 9.10 -9.90
N GLY A 672 -15.77 10.14 -9.66
CA GLY A 672 -14.81 10.68 -10.63
C GLY A 672 -13.48 9.92 -10.71
N GLY A 673 -13.30 8.86 -9.94
CA GLY A 673 -12.08 8.05 -9.90
C GLY A 673 -11.85 7.25 -11.19
N ARG A 674 -10.60 6.94 -11.46
CA ARG A 674 -10.15 6.10 -12.57
C ARG A 674 -9.20 5.03 -12.03
N LEU A 675 -9.26 3.83 -12.59
CA LEU A 675 -8.43 2.71 -12.13
C LEU A 675 -6.93 3.01 -12.29
N PRO A 676 -6.16 3.06 -11.21
CA PRO A 676 -4.71 3.21 -11.27
C PRO A 676 -4.01 1.87 -11.50
N VAL A 677 -4.77 0.77 -11.55
CA VAL A 677 -4.33 -0.60 -11.85
C VAL A 677 -5.37 -1.29 -12.71
N SER A 678 -4.93 -2.13 -13.63
CA SER A 678 -5.82 -2.97 -14.46
C SER A 678 -6.50 -4.03 -13.62
N PHE A 679 -7.79 -4.26 -13.84
CA PHE A 679 -8.52 -5.41 -13.28
C PHE A 679 -8.51 -6.55 -14.29
N LEU A 680 -8.01 -7.69 -13.90
CA LEU A 680 -7.85 -8.84 -14.79
C LEU A 680 -9.19 -9.55 -15.02
N ALA A 681 -9.38 -10.04 -16.23
CA ALA A 681 -10.54 -10.87 -16.56
C ALA A 681 -10.40 -12.29 -16.00
N ASP A 682 -9.15 -12.76 -15.89
CA ASP A 682 -8.79 -14.07 -15.38
C ASP A 682 -7.50 -13.98 -14.55
N ALA A 683 -7.40 -14.77 -13.49
CA ALA A 683 -6.27 -14.77 -12.58
C ALA A 683 -4.93 -15.24 -13.20
N SER A 684 -4.98 -15.87 -14.38
CA SER A 684 -3.80 -16.29 -15.14
C SER A 684 -3.19 -15.19 -16.01
N GLN A 685 -3.89 -14.04 -16.17
CA GLN A 685 -3.37 -12.89 -16.90
C GLN A 685 -2.27 -12.16 -16.13
N GLY A 686 -1.50 -11.37 -16.86
CA GLY A 686 -0.41 -10.57 -16.29
C GLY A 686 0.93 -11.30 -16.27
N PRO A 687 1.98 -10.67 -15.74
CA PRO A 687 3.31 -11.25 -15.67
C PRO A 687 3.36 -12.41 -14.65
N LYS A 688 4.37 -13.27 -14.81
CA LYS A 688 4.58 -14.41 -13.92
C LYS A 688 4.69 -13.93 -12.46
N PRO A 689 3.88 -14.51 -11.54
CA PRO A 689 3.93 -14.14 -10.14
C PRO A 689 5.21 -14.63 -9.46
N TYR A 690 5.60 -13.93 -8.40
CA TYR A 690 6.57 -14.48 -7.45
C TYR A 690 5.82 -15.27 -6.37
N LEU A 691 6.07 -16.56 -6.32
CA LEU A 691 5.44 -17.47 -5.34
C LEU A 691 6.45 -18.01 -4.30
N GLY A 692 7.67 -17.43 -4.25
CA GLY A 692 8.78 -17.87 -3.42
C GLY A 692 9.91 -18.50 -4.24
N GLY A 693 11.01 -18.85 -3.57
CA GLY A 693 12.17 -19.47 -4.21
C GLY A 693 13.39 -18.56 -4.34
N GLY A 694 13.36 -17.37 -3.77
CA GLY A 694 14.51 -16.49 -3.60
C GLY A 694 14.95 -15.71 -4.83
N ARG A 695 14.40 -15.96 -6.04
CA ARG A 695 14.77 -15.26 -7.28
C ARG A 695 13.58 -15.09 -8.21
N ILE A 696 13.50 -13.92 -8.83
CA ILE A 696 12.52 -13.60 -9.87
C ILE A 696 13.19 -12.80 -10.99
N SER A 697 12.88 -13.12 -12.25
CA SER A 697 13.24 -12.30 -13.40
C SER A 697 12.04 -11.45 -13.86
N TYR A 698 12.30 -10.17 -14.14
CA TYR A 698 11.34 -9.24 -14.73
C TYR A 698 11.42 -9.27 -16.25
N ASP A 699 11.11 -10.45 -16.82
CA ASP A 699 11.24 -10.75 -18.26
C ASP A 699 10.33 -9.87 -19.11
N GLU A 700 9.27 -9.30 -18.53
CA GLU A 700 8.38 -8.35 -19.19
C GLU A 700 9.07 -7.02 -19.52
N GLY A 701 10.21 -6.71 -18.91
CA GLY A 701 10.96 -5.50 -19.15
C GLY A 701 10.14 -4.24 -18.87
N VAL A 702 9.99 -3.37 -19.87
CA VAL A 702 9.21 -2.11 -19.73
C VAL A 702 7.69 -2.32 -19.85
N MET A 703 7.24 -3.54 -20.11
CA MET A 703 5.84 -3.88 -20.34
C MET A 703 5.13 -4.23 -19.03
N VAL A 704 5.00 -3.29 -18.12
CA VAL A 704 4.32 -3.48 -16.83
C VAL A 704 2.85 -3.07 -16.91
N GLY A 705 1.98 -3.76 -16.15
CA GLY A 705 0.55 -3.44 -16.05
C GLY A 705 -0.20 -3.60 -17.39
N TYR A 706 -1.02 -2.62 -17.75
CA TYR A 706 -1.80 -2.64 -19.02
C TYR A 706 -0.92 -2.82 -20.26
N LYS A 707 0.33 -2.34 -20.24
CA LYS A 707 1.30 -2.49 -21.35
C LYS A 707 1.63 -3.97 -21.61
N TYR A 708 1.75 -4.77 -20.52
CA TYR A 708 1.92 -6.21 -20.62
C TYR A 708 0.70 -6.88 -21.27
N LEU A 709 -0.50 -6.54 -20.78
CA LEU A 709 -1.73 -7.13 -21.30
C LEU A 709 -1.89 -6.83 -22.80
N GLN A 710 -1.65 -5.60 -23.21
CA GLN A 710 -1.73 -5.19 -24.63
C GLN A 710 -0.69 -5.90 -25.50
N LYS A 711 0.55 -6.06 -25.03
CA LYS A 711 1.61 -6.78 -25.75
C LYS A 711 1.22 -8.23 -26.01
N HIS A 712 0.61 -8.89 -25.03
CA HIS A 712 0.24 -10.31 -25.10
C HIS A 712 -1.20 -10.54 -25.63
N GLY A 713 -1.89 -9.49 -26.07
CA GLY A 713 -3.27 -9.59 -26.56
C GLY A 713 -4.26 -10.03 -25.48
N GLN A 714 -3.94 -9.83 -24.22
CA GLN A 714 -4.81 -10.14 -23.09
C GLN A 714 -5.74 -8.97 -22.82
N LYS A 715 -7.04 -9.19 -22.89
CA LYS A 715 -8.04 -8.17 -22.61
C LYS A 715 -8.34 -8.12 -21.10
N PRO A 716 -8.10 -6.98 -20.41
CA PRO A 716 -8.48 -6.86 -19.01
C PRO A 716 -10.01 -6.84 -18.84
N LEU A 717 -10.48 -7.14 -17.63
CA LEU A 717 -11.89 -6.96 -17.27
C LEU A 717 -12.25 -5.47 -17.27
N PHE A 718 -11.40 -4.66 -16.62
CA PHE A 718 -11.42 -3.21 -16.68
C PHE A 718 -9.99 -2.69 -16.88
N PRO A 719 -9.75 -1.89 -17.93
CA PRO A 719 -8.40 -1.41 -18.25
C PRO A 719 -7.93 -0.31 -17.30
N PHE A 720 -6.62 -0.09 -17.26
CA PHE A 720 -6.03 1.08 -16.61
C PHE A 720 -6.68 2.39 -17.12
N GLY A 721 -6.93 3.29 -16.19
CA GLY A 721 -7.57 4.58 -16.47
C GLY A 721 -9.09 4.53 -16.61
N TYR A 722 -9.71 3.33 -16.57
CA TYR A 722 -11.15 3.16 -16.67
C TYR A 722 -11.89 3.62 -15.42
N GLY A 723 -13.08 4.16 -15.62
CA GLY A 723 -14.05 4.49 -14.58
C GLY A 723 -15.25 5.22 -15.19
N LEU A 724 -16.43 4.92 -14.69
CA LEU A 724 -17.67 5.60 -15.05
C LEU A 724 -17.87 6.84 -14.15
N SER A 725 -18.75 7.73 -14.59
CA SER A 725 -19.27 8.87 -13.84
C SER A 725 -20.78 8.88 -13.93
N TYR A 726 -21.44 9.62 -13.07
CA TYR A 726 -22.88 9.91 -13.20
C TYR A 726 -23.17 10.93 -14.31
N SER A 727 -22.13 11.49 -14.91
CA SER A 727 -22.20 12.31 -16.11
C SER A 727 -21.54 11.63 -17.31
N THR A 728 -21.59 12.25 -18.46
CA THR A 728 -20.93 11.80 -19.69
C THR A 728 -20.05 12.92 -20.24
N TYR A 729 -18.98 12.55 -20.93
CA TYR A 729 -18.02 13.51 -21.45
C TYR A 729 -17.71 13.21 -22.92
N GLY A 730 -17.38 14.25 -23.68
CA GLY A 730 -16.87 14.16 -25.02
C GLY A 730 -15.58 14.93 -25.18
N LEU A 731 -14.74 14.47 -26.09
CA LEU A 731 -13.47 15.10 -26.48
C LEU A 731 -13.52 15.58 -27.93
N ASP A 732 -13.02 16.77 -28.18
CA ASP A 732 -12.80 17.28 -29.55
C ASP A 732 -11.65 18.30 -29.59
N ASN A 733 -11.37 18.84 -30.78
CA ASN A 733 -10.39 19.91 -31.04
C ASN A 733 -8.98 19.57 -30.52
N LEU A 734 -8.53 18.32 -30.78
CA LEU A 734 -7.15 17.91 -30.45
C LEU A 734 -6.15 18.74 -31.24
N THR A 735 -5.18 19.31 -30.53
CA THR A 735 -3.99 19.93 -31.13
C THR A 735 -2.72 19.41 -30.45
N VAL A 736 -1.71 19.14 -31.26
CA VAL A 736 -0.38 18.72 -30.80
C VAL A 736 0.61 19.76 -31.26
N LYS A 737 1.19 20.50 -30.30
CA LYS A 737 2.19 21.54 -30.58
C LYS A 737 3.55 21.05 -30.10
N ALA A 738 4.47 20.79 -31.01
CA ALA A 738 5.85 20.49 -30.66
C ALA A 738 6.51 21.67 -29.91
N LEU A 739 7.33 21.36 -28.92
CA LEU A 739 8.11 22.33 -28.14
C LEU A 739 9.58 22.29 -28.54
N GLY A 740 10.33 23.34 -28.17
CA GLY A 740 11.79 23.36 -28.30
C GLY A 740 12.48 22.36 -27.37
N PRO A 741 13.78 22.11 -27.61
CA PRO A 741 14.55 21.11 -26.85
C PRO A 741 14.53 21.29 -25.34
N SER A 742 14.52 22.53 -24.87
CA SER A 742 14.52 22.91 -23.44
C SER A 742 13.15 22.86 -22.79
N ASP A 743 12.05 22.80 -23.56
CA ASP A 743 10.70 23.07 -23.06
C ASP A 743 9.81 21.82 -22.98
N GLY A 744 10.40 20.63 -23.10
CA GLY A 744 9.69 19.36 -23.20
C GLY A 744 9.57 18.84 -24.63
N ALA A 745 8.66 17.89 -24.90
CA ALA A 745 8.44 17.37 -26.26
C ALA A 745 7.25 18.03 -26.96
N ALA A 746 6.12 18.16 -26.28
CA ALA A 746 4.91 18.72 -26.85
C ALA A 746 3.96 19.28 -25.78
N LEU A 747 3.05 20.15 -26.25
CA LEU A 747 1.80 20.47 -25.56
C LEU A 747 0.66 19.81 -26.34
N VAL A 748 -0.13 19.00 -25.65
CA VAL A 748 -1.34 18.38 -26.18
C VAL A 748 -2.54 19.11 -25.61
N SER A 749 -3.30 19.81 -26.45
CA SER A 749 -4.51 20.52 -26.04
C SER A 749 -5.75 19.85 -26.62
N VAL A 750 -6.76 19.71 -25.79
CA VAL A 750 -8.03 19.08 -26.16
C VAL A 750 -9.19 19.78 -25.45
N ARG A 751 -10.31 19.93 -26.12
CA ARG A 751 -11.52 20.42 -25.49
C ARG A 751 -12.28 19.23 -24.89
N VAL A 752 -12.67 19.40 -23.63
CA VAL A 752 -13.49 18.45 -22.85
C VAL A 752 -14.81 19.09 -22.58
N LYS A 753 -15.89 18.37 -22.86
CA LYS A 753 -17.26 18.82 -22.61
C LYS A 753 -18.01 17.84 -21.73
N ASN A 754 -18.67 18.34 -20.69
CA ASN A 754 -19.65 17.56 -19.95
C ASN A 754 -20.96 17.53 -20.76
N THR A 755 -21.27 16.40 -21.35
CA THR A 755 -22.46 16.17 -22.17
C THR A 755 -23.66 15.62 -21.37
N GLY A 756 -23.43 15.33 -20.09
CA GLY A 756 -24.45 14.81 -19.18
C GLY A 756 -25.23 15.93 -18.48
N SER A 757 -26.23 15.51 -17.68
CA SER A 757 -27.14 16.40 -16.96
C SER A 757 -26.70 16.76 -15.54
N ARG A 758 -25.55 16.26 -15.08
CA ARG A 758 -25.04 16.48 -13.71
C ARG A 758 -23.63 17.09 -13.75
N PRO A 759 -23.24 17.88 -12.77
CA PRO A 759 -21.85 18.22 -12.59
C PRO A 759 -21.05 16.94 -12.26
N GLY A 760 -19.78 16.93 -12.63
CA GLY A 760 -18.93 15.80 -12.34
C GLY A 760 -17.49 16.01 -12.80
N SER A 761 -16.70 14.96 -12.78
CA SER A 761 -15.29 15.04 -13.16
C SER A 761 -14.88 13.87 -14.05
N THR A 762 -13.85 14.14 -14.86
CA THR A 762 -13.21 13.11 -15.68
C THR A 762 -11.71 13.29 -15.71
N VAL A 763 -10.99 12.32 -16.26
CA VAL A 763 -9.55 12.38 -16.48
C VAL A 763 -9.27 12.27 -17.96
N VAL A 764 -8.65 13.28 -18.52
CA VAL A 764 -8.11 13.25 -19.88
C VAL A 764 -6.74 12.59 -19.81
N GLN A 765 -6.53 11.56 -20.61
CA GLN A 765 -5.31 10.76 -20.62
C GLN A 765 -4.68 10.81 -22.00
N VAL A 766 -3.39 11.11 -22.07
CA VAL A 766 -2.60 11.17 -23.30
C VAL A 766 -1.66 9.98 -23.34
N TYR A 767 -1.74 9.22 -24.41
CA TYR A 767 -0.92 8.02 -24.63
C TYR A 767 -0.04 8.21 -25.85
N SER A 768 1.25 7.84 -25.77
CA SER A 768 2.07 7.63 -26.95
C SER A 768 1.81 6.25 -27.50
N GLY A 769 1.77 6.13 -28.82
CA GLY A 769 1.90 4.86 -29.49
C GLY A 769 3.33 4.32 -29.46
N GLU A 770 3.58 3.26 -30.24
CA GLU A 770 4.94 2.71 -30.39
C GLU A 770 5.90 3.79 -30.90
N LEU A 771 7.06 3.85 -30.28
CA LEU A 771 8.10 4.79 -30.70
C LEU A 771 8.81 4.26 -31.97
N PRO A 772 9.30 5.13 -32.85
CA PRO A 772 10.10 4.74 -34.03
C PRO A 772 11.54 4.36 -33.58
N ALA A 773 11.66 3.41 -32.67
CA ALA A 773 12.90 2.99 -32.00
C ALA A 773 13.32 1.58 -32.45
N PRO A 774 14.63 1.25 -32.40
CA PRO A 774 15.11 -0.10 -32.71
C PRO A 774 14.88 -1.11 -31.57
N VAL A 775 14.07 -0.74 -30.60
CA VAL A 775 13.75 -1.54 -29.40
C VAL A 775 12.24 -1.66 -29.26
N ASP A 776 11.80 -2.69 -28.58
CA ASP A 776 10.40 -2.94 -28.30
C ASP A 776 9.82 -1.86 -27.35
N THR A 777 8.75 -1.20 -27.75
CA THR A 777 8.09 -0.13 -26.98
C THR A 777 6.60 -0.40 -26.83
N PRO A 778 5.93 0.11 -25.78
CA PRO A 778 4.52 -0.14 -25.56
C PRO A 778 3.64 0.39 -26.69
N LYS A 779 2.57 -0.36 -27.02
CA LYS A 779 1.53 0.07 -27.97
C LYS A 779 0.76 1.30 -27.51
N ALA A 780 0.59 1.43 -26.21
CA ALA A 780 0.10 2.63 -25.56
C ALA A 780 0.89 2.83 -24.26
N LYS A 781 1.45 4.02 -24.05
CA LYS A 781 2.15 4.43 -22.83
C LYS A 781 1.59 5.77 -22.39
N LEU A 782 1.11 5.86 -21.16
CA LEU A 782 0.66 7.14 -20.59
C LEU A 782 1.83 8.14 -20.59
N VAL A 783 1.63 9.29 -21.24
CA VAL A 783 2.64 10.36 -21.32
C VAL A 783 2.14 11.70 -20.80
N GLY A 784 0.89 11.76 -20.35
CA GLY A 784 0.31 12.91 -19.70
C GLY A 784 -1.13 12.68 -19.29
N PHE A 785 -1.60 13.40 -18.30
CA PHE A 785 -3.00 13.35 -17.85
C PHE A 785 -3.42 14.67 -17.20
N ALA A 786 -4.74 14.90 -17.16
CA ALA A 786 -5.32 16.03 -16.44
C ALA A 786 -6.69 15.67 -15.86
N LYS A 787 -6.90 15.99 -14.59
CA LYS A 787 -8.21 15.93 -13.95
C LYS A 787 -9.01 17.16 -14.31
N VAL A 788 -10.29 16.98 -14.69
CA VAL A 788 -11.18 18.08 -15.12
C VAL A 788 -12.50 17.98 -14.37
N TYR A 789 -12.92 19.09 -13.79
CA TYR A 789 -14.21 19.25 -13.11
C TYR A 789 -15.11 20.17 -13.94
N LEU A 790 -16.29 19.71 -14.32
CA LEU A 790 -17.22 20.46 -15.18
C LEU A 790 -18.65 20.43 -14.67
N ALA A 791 -19.29 21.59 -14.64
CA ALA A 791 -20.74 21.67 -14.51
C ALA A 791 -21.43 21.00 -15.72
N SER A 792 -22.70 20.65 -15.57
CA SER A 792 -23.49 20.12 -16.70
C SER A 792 -23.47 21.09 -17.89
N GLY A 793 -23.18 20.57 -19.08
CA GLY A 793 -23.08 21.33 -20.31
C GLY A 793 -21.83 22.21 -20.47
N ALA A 794 -21.02 22.35 -19.42
CA ALA A 794 -19.80 23.15 -19.47
C ALA A 794 -18.69 22.44 -20.29
N GLU A 795 -17.81 23.25 -20.84
CA GLU A 795 -16.63 22.77 -21.58
C GLU A 795 -15.38 23.54 -21.18
N GLN A 796 -14.23 22.91 -21.31
CA GLN A 796 -12.92 23.48 -21.02
C GLN A 796 -11.86 22.91 -21.96
N THR A 797 -10.97 23.76 -22.44
CA THR A 797 -9.75 23.30 -23.11
C THR A 797 -8.68 23.03 -22.05
N VAL A 798 -8.17 21.81 -22.01
CA VAL A 798 -7.03 21.41 -21.17
C VAL A 798 -5.79 21.29 -22.03
N THR A 799 -4.66 21.72 -21.49
CA THR A 799 -3.36 21.61 -22.14
C THR A 799 -2.44 20.76 -21.25
N ILE A 800 -2.01 19.65 -21.77
CA ILE A 800 -1.23 18.62 -21.07
C ILE A 800 0.19 18.64 -21.65
N PRO A 801 1.22 18.94 -20.84
CA PRO A 801 2.60 18.83 -21.29
C PRO A 801 3.01 17.37 -21.44
N VAL A 802 3.77 17.07 -22.48
CA VAL A 802 4.41 15.77 -22.70
C VAL A 802 5.91 15.97 -22.60
N GLU A 803 6.52 15.31 -21.61
CA GLU A 803 7.95 15.40 -21.41
C GLU A 803 8.73 14.54 -22.41
N ARG A 804 9.89 14.99 -22.84
CA ARG A 804 10.75 14.30 -23.80
C ARG A 804 11.18 12.92 -23.32
N ARG A 805 11.52 12.78 -22.04
CA ARG A 805 11.92 11.49 -21.41
C ARG A 805 10.84 10.41 -21.59
N LEU A 806 9.54 10.79 -21.57
CA LEU A 806 8.44 9.85 -21.75
C LEU A 806 8.33 9.33 -23.18
N LEU A 807 8.92 10.05 -24.15
CA LEU A 807 9.03 9.67 -25.55
C LEU A 807 10.43 9.13 -25.90
N SER A 808 11.21 8.75 -24.89
CA SER A 808 12.56 8.24 -25.05
C SER A 808 12.65 6.80 -24.48
N TYR A 809 13.67 6.08 -24.90
CA TYR A 809 14.04 4.81 -24.30
C TYR A 809 15.46 4.87 -23.74
N TRP A 810 15.77 4.02 -22.78
CA TRP A 810 17.12 3.89 -22.27
C TRP A 810 17.93 2.94 -23.15
N ASP A 811 19.03 3.41 -23.70
CA ASP A 811 19.96 2.58 -24.46
C ASP A 811 21.04 2.01 -23.53
N GLU A 812 20.99 0.69 -23.29
CA GLU A 812 21.90 0.00 -22.37
C GLU A 812 23.37 -0.04 -22.86
N LYS A 813 23.59 0.17 -24.17
CA LYS A 813 24.94 0.17 -24.74
C LYS A 813 25.67 1.48 -24.51
N THR A 814 24.95 2.59 -24.67
CA THR A 814 25.51 3.94 -24.50
C THR A 814 25.23 4.50 -23.11
N GLU A 815 24.40 3.83 -22.32
CA GLU A 815 23.91 4.25 -21.01
C GLU A 815 23.32 5.66 -21.03
N GLN A 816 22.45 5.92 -22.02
CA GLN A 816 21.83 7.22 -22.23
C GLN A 816 20.35 7.10 -22.60
N TRP A 817 19.60 8.16 -22.32
CA TRP A 817 18.26 8.33 -22.85
C TRP A 817 18.34 8.73 -24.33
N ILE A 818 17.67 7.95 -25.19
CA ILE A 818 17.60 8.21 -26.62
C ILE A 818 16.16 8.57 -27.00
N THR A 819 15.98 9.77 -27.52
CA THR A 819 14.72 10.18 -28.15
C THR A 819 14.76 9.79 -29.63
N PRO A 820 13.97 8.81 -30.09
CA PRO A 820 14.05 8.34 -31.45
C PRO A 820 13.49 9.39 -32.42
N LYS A 821 14.19 9.57 -33.56
CA LYS A 821 13.75 10.46 -34.61
C LYS A 821 12.61 9.85 -35.40
N GLY A 822 11.56 10.61 -35.62
CA GLY A 822 10.42 10.16 -36.42
C GLY A 822 9.09 10.70 -35.95
N LYS A 823 8.04 10.07 -36.42
CA LYS A 823 6.67 10.40 -36.04
C LYS A 823 6.24 9.50 -34.88
N VAL A 824 5.80 10.09 -33.79
CA VAL A 824 5.24 9.41 -32.64
C VAL A 824 3.73 9.59 -32.65
N PRO A 825 2.94 8.52 -32.74
CA PRO A 825 1.49 8.60 -32.60
C PRO A 825 1.13 9.04 -31.17
N LEU A 826 0.17 9.94 -31.04
CA LEU A 826 -0.40 10.36 -29.76
C LEU A 826 -1.91 10.13 -29.79
N GLY A 827 -2.41 9.46 -28.76
CA GLY A 827 -3.82 9.22 -28.55
C GLY A 827 -4.33 9.95 -27.32
N VAL A 828 -5.55 10.48 -27.37
CA VAL A 828 -6.21 11.11 -26.23
C VAL A 828 -7.54 10.43 -25.96
N GLY A 829 -7.78 10.07 -24.71
CA GLY A 829 -8.99 9.35 -24.34
C GLY A 829 -9.23 9.30 -22.83
N PHE A 830 -10.04 8.35 -22.40
CA PHE A 830 -10.48 8.20 -21.01
C PHE A 830 -9.93 6.93 -20.32
N SER A 831 -9.26 6.06 -21.08
CA SER A 831 -8.55 4.89 -20.54
C SER A 831 -7.53 4.36 -21.55
N SER A 832 -6.69 3.41 -21.15
CA SER A 832 -5.72 2.75 -22.05
C SER A 832 -6.36 1.97 -23.22
N GLU A 833 -7.65 1.65 -23.14
CA GLU A 833 -8.43 0.95 -24.18
C GLU A 833 -9.52 1.84 -24.81
N ASN A 834 -9.76 3.04 -24.28
CA ASN A 834 -10.70 4.01 -24.85
C ASN A 834 -9.95 5.30 -25.25
N ILE A 835 -9.32 5.25 -26.42
CA ILE A 835 -8.64 6.37 -27.06
C ILE A 835 -9.55 6.90 -28.17
N GLU A 836 -10.02 8.13 -28.04
CA GLU A 836 -11.05 8.71 -28.93
C GLU A 836 -10.45 9.61 -30.00
N LEU A 837 -9.36 10.30 -29.69
CA LEU A 837 -8.73 11.24 -30.63
C LEU A 837 -7.28 10.82 -30.89
N HIS A 838 -6.87 11.00 -32.15
CA HIS A 838 -5.51 10.65 -32.59
C HIS A 838 -4.80 11.84 -33.18
N GLY A 839 -3.56 12.00 -32.81
CA GLY A 839 -2.64 13.01 -33.33
C GLY A 839 -1.25 12.41 -33.58
N GLU A 840 -0.33 13.21 -34.00
CA GLU A 840 1.03 12.81 -34.31
C GLU A 840 2.01 13.91 -33.89
N LEU A 841 3.12 13.51 -33.29
CA LEU A 841 4.24 14.41 -32.98
C LEU A 841 5.44 14.02 -33.83
N ALA A 842 5.95 15.01 -34.61
CA ALA A 842 7.24 14.85 -35.27
C ALA A 842 8.37 15.17 -34.28
N VAL A 843 9.21 14.19 -33.99
CA VAL A 843 10.36 14.32 -33.11
C VAL A 843 11.64 14.46 -33.95
N SER A 844 12.43 15.48 -33.72
CA SER A 844 13.68 15.74 -34.44
C SER A 844 14.90 15.27 -33.63
N SER A 845 15.98 14.91 -34.32
CA SER A 845 17.23 14.44 -33.71
C SER A 845 18.14 15.57 -33.21
N LYS A 846 17.79 16.85 -33.42
CA LYS A 846 18.62 18.01 -33.01
C LYS A 846 18.53 18.30 -31.50
N ASP A 847 17.93 17.42 -30.78
CA ASP A 847 17.39 17.70 -29.44
C ASP A 847 17.99 16.77 -28.36
N ASN A 848 19.16 16.16 -28.62
CA ASN A 848 19.92 15.38 -27.63
C ASN A 848 21.00 16.21 -26.97
#